data_6a3b2475a4ca29168febabc1bd0da781
#
_entry.id   6a3b2475a4ca29168febabc1bd0da781
#
_cell.length_a   1.000
_cell.length_b   1.000
_cell.length_c   1.000
_cell.angle_alpha   90.00
_cell.angle_beta   90.00
_cell.angle_gamma   90.00
#
_symmetry.space_group_name_H-M   'P 1'
#
loop_
_entity.id
_entity.type
_entity.pdbx_description
1 polymer ?
#
loop_
_entity_poly.entity_id
_entity_poly.type
_entity_poly.pdbx_seq_one_letter_code
_entity_poly.pdbx_strand_id
1 'polypeptide(L)'
;MRPDLAQQIEAGCAVVTPNRRLANHLKHEYDTRQIQAGRPAWPTADILPLSAFVERAYGDALYSGHAAGLPLLLAPSQEQALWESIIRDADGTLLAVPEAAALVREAWQLAHAWGLLPRLNKFPLNEDGRAFQNWAQRYESISRRERHTDGARLADVVASLLAKAEIRKPKSLIHYGFDRVMPQQADFFEALTVAGCEVTGAGPGPRGGERLRLACADSTEEIRRAAAWARARLEADATARIGIVVPELAKHRKAIRRIFSAVMEPDYALPGNRHPAFPFNISLGEPLSSYPLVNAAFLALELAGREIDFEHASRLIRSPFLGGADSEITRRARLDTQLRERAEPVVTLDRLLTLIAQDDAGCPILVQRLTAFAGFRKARLFGRQSPSAWARGISEALAVIGFPGERGLDSVEFQAHGKWHELLADFAALDRVLPRAGYGDAVSRLRRMAVDTLFQPETPAVPIQVLGEFEATGMEFDHLWVMGLSDESWPPGPRPNPFLPVALQRDAGLPQGSAAGSLELSRRLTGEWLCRAGEVVLSYPRHEDDRELKASPLISAVPEQELALPGYVSYRDAVHRRRQLESSEDAKAPPLAAGAAVGGGTAVIRDHAACPFRAFALHRLGADGLEEPHAGLNALERGTLVHRVLAQAWAHIKTKSALDGTGEDELGALLARAAEEAVARIRRERPTVLSGRFAEIEKRRLVRLARSWLELEKQRGGFTVLATEDKRRMEIGGLSLNARLDRVDETDDGRRIVIDYKTGNAAPGAMLGDRPDEPQLPLYLVSTEPDAAAVAFAQVRAGDMKFAGLARDADILPDARTLPDGKLRQAAPSWAQQVEAWRAGLTRIATGFSAGDARVDPKRYPDTCRYCDVKPFCRIYERLGNTLDEDAE
;
A
#
# COMPACT_ATOMS: atom_id res chain seq x y z
N MET A 1 -9.32 20.30 -37.34
CA MET A 1 -8.57 19.75 -38.52
C MET A 1 -8.55 20.76 -39.66
N ARG A 2 -7.41 20.97 -40.28
CA ARG A 2 -7.26 21.84 -41.45
C ARG A 2 -8.07 21.31 -42.62
N PRO A 3 -8.71 22.21 -43.42
CA PRO A 3 -9.56 21.79 -44.55
C PRO A 3 -8.80 20.99 -45.63
N ASP A 4 -7.55 21.36 -45.92
CA ASP A 4 -6.67 20.65 -46.85
C ASP A 4 -6.35 19.22 -46.42
N LEU A 5 -6.04 18.99 -45.15
CA LEU A 5 -5.81 17.65 -44.62
C LEU A 5 -7.07 16.81 -44.71
N ALA A 6 -8.24 17.36 -44.33
CA ALA A 6 -9.49 16.63 -44.41
C ALA A 6 -9.81 16.20 -45.84
N GLN A 7 -9.60 17.08 -46.85
CA GLN A 7 -9.80 16.76 -48.25
C GLN A 7 -8.85 15.66 -48.76
N GLN A 8 -7.59 15.68 -48.33
CA GLN A 8 -6.62 14.62 -48.67
C GLN A 8 -7.02 13.26 -48.06
N ILE A 9 -7.50 13.24 -46.78
CA ILE A 9 -8.02 12.03 -46.16
C ILE A 9 -9.26 11.50 -46.90
N GLU A 10 -10.17 12.38 -47.32
CA GLU A 10 -11.35 12.01 -48.13
C GLU A 10 -10.93 11.45 -49.49
N ALA A 11 -9.83 11.91 -50.08
CA ALA A 11 -9.25 11.38 -51.30
C ALA A 11 -8.50 10.03 -51.11
N GLY A 12 -8.46 9.49 -49.88
CA GLY A 12 -7.86 8.19 -49.56
C GLY A 12 -6.39 8.24 -49.21
N CYS A 13 -5.86 9.42 -48.85
CA CYS A 13 -4.51 9.56 -48.35
C CYS A 13 -4.39 8.93 -46.94
N ALA A 14 -3.35 8.11 -46.70
CA ALA A 14 -3.00 7.61 -45.40
C ALA A 14 -2.27 8.68 -44.58
N VAL A 15 -2.57 8.76 -43.28
CA VAL A 15 -1.87 9.68 -42.37
C VAL A 15 -1.15 8.90 -41.31
N VAL A 16 0.16 9.16 -41.14
CA VAL A 16 0.92 8.57 -40.01
C VAL A 16 1.32 9.64 -39.03
N THR A 17 1.27 9.31 -37.76
CA THR A 17 1.57 10.20 -36.62
C THR A 17 2.69 9.63 -35.76
N PRO A 18 3.40 10.44 -34.96
CA PRO A 18 4.43 9.95 -34.04
C PRO A 18 3.86 9.10 -32.89
N ASN A 19 2.61 9.31 -32.48
CA ASN A 19 1.99 8.62 -31.36
C ASN A 19 0.50 8.31 -31.60
N ARG A 20 -0.05 7.38 -30.82
CA ARG A 20 -1.44 6.93 -30.93
C ARG A 20 -2.47 8.00 -30.56
N ARG A 21 -2.09 8.91 -29.63
CA ARG A 21 -3.00 9.95 -29.14
C ARG A 21 -3.31 10.95 -30.26
N LEU A 22 -2.29 11.43 -30.95
CA LEU A 22 -2.46 12.34 -32.09
C LEU A 22 -3.27 11.65 -33.22
N ALA A 23 -3.03 10.36 -33.47
CA ALA A 23 -3.86 9.60 -34.42
C ALA A 23 -5.34 9.59 -34.03
N ASN A 24 -5.63 9.28 -32.77
CA ASN A 24 -7.00 9.26 -32.26
C ASN A 24 -7.63 10.68 -32.27
N HIS A 25 -6.88 11.69 -31.92
CA HIS A 25 -7.31 13.09 -31.98
C HIS A 25 -7.73 13.49 -33.40
N LEU A 26 -6.88 13.22 -34.40
CA LEU A 26 -7.18 13.51 -35.78
C LEU A 26 -8.38 12.71 -36.33
N LYS A 27 -8.53 11.45 -35.94
CA LYS A 27 -9.72 10.65 -36.28
C LYS A 27 -10.98 11.30 -35.71
N HIS A 28 -10.98 11.66 -34.46
CA HIS A 28 -12.10 12.32 -33.81
C HIS A 28 -12.44 13.66 -34.49
N GLU A 29 -11.47 14.47 -34.84
CA GLU A 29 -11.70 15.72 -35.58
C GLU A 29 -12.29 15.46 -36.95
N TYR A 30 -11.81 14.43 -37.66
CA TYR A 30 -12.35 14.04 -38.96
C TYR A 30 -13.81 13.58 -38.81
N ASP A 31 -14.11 12.71 -37.87
CA ASP A 31 -15.47 12.20 -37.63
C ASP A 31 -16.42 13.33 -37.23
N THR A 32 -16.00 14.23 -36.35
CA THR A 32 -16.80 15.41 -35.96
C THR A 32 -17.12 16.29 -37.15
N ARG A 33 -16.16 16.51 -38.06
CA ARG A 33 -16.38 17.25 -39.29
C ARG A 33 -17.39 16.58 -40.22
N GLN A 34 -17.32 15.25 -40.36
CA GLN A 34 -18.30 14.49 -41.16
C GLN A 34 -19.72 14.59 -40.60
N ILE A 35 -19.85 14.49 -39.26
CA ILE A 35 -21.12 14.69 -38.54
C ILE A 35 -21.68 16.10 -38.81
N GLN A 36 -20.83 17.13 -38.66
CA GLN A 36 -21.21 18.52 -38.90
C GLN A 36 -21.63 18.76 -40.36
N ALA A 37 -21.05 18.03 -41.33
CA ALA A 37 -21.41 18.06 -42.75
C ALA A 37 -22.72 17.29 -43.03
N GLY A 38 -23.39 16.71 -42.00
CA GLY A 38 -24.63 16.00 -42.14
C GLY A 38 -24.53 14.64 -42.85
N ARG A 39 -23.33 14.04 -42.91
CA ARG A 39 -23.16 12.73 -43.59
C ARG A 39 -23.65 11.60 -42.66
N PRO A 40 -24.51 10.70 -43.12
CA PRO A 40 -25.02 9.60 -42.33
C PRO A 40 -24.00 8.45 -42.17
N ALA A 41 -23.02 8.36 -43.07
CA ALA A 41 -21.94 7.37 -43.04
C ALA A 41 -20.75 7.87 -43.88
N TRP A 42 -19.54 7.50 -43.48
CA TRP A 42 -18.30 7.80 -44.18
C TRP A 42 -17.28 6.67 -44.00
N PRO A 43 -16.31 6.53 -44.92
CA PRO A 43 -15.19 5.61 -44.75
C PRO A 43 -14.35 5.99 -43.52
N THR A 44 -13.91 5.02 -42.76
CA THR A 44 -12.95 5.24 -41.65
C THR A 44 -11.66 5.83 -42.20
N ALA A 45 -11.22 6.97 -41.63
CA ALA A 45 -9.97 7.60 -42.00
C ALA A 45 -8.76 6.69 -41.71
N ASP A 46 -7.88 6.52 -42.69
CA ASP A 46 -6.65 5.74 -42.51
C ASP A 46 -5.58 6.59 -41.79
N ILE A 47 -5.76 6.75 -40.47
CA ILE A 47 -4.87 7.53 -39.60
C ILE A 47 -4.32 6.60 -38.54
N LEU A 48 -3.00 6.39 -38.51
CA LEU A 48 -2.35 5.45 -37.58
C LEU A 48 -1.04 6.07 -37.03
N PRO A 49 -0.60 5.68 -35.82
CA PRO A 49 0.78 5.89 -35.45
C PRO A 49 1.71 5.12 -36.40
N LEU A 50 2.90 5.66 -36.68
CA LEU A 50 3.85 5.07 -37.65
C LEU A 50 4.16 3.60 -37.30
N SER A 51 4.35 3.28 -36.01
CA SER A 51 4.59 1.90 -35.55
C SER A 51 3.45 0.95 -35.96
N ALA A 52 2.19 1.36 -35.74
CA ALA A 52 1.03 0.55 -36.12
C ALA A 52 0.85 0.45 -37.63
N PHE A 53 1.24 1.48 -38.37
CA PHE A 53 1.27 1.42 -39.84
C PHE A 53 2.29 0.38 -40.34
N VAL A 54 3.50 0.36 -39.76
CA VAL A 54 4.55 -0.60 -40.09
C VAL A 54 4.13 -2.02 -39.68
N GLU A 55 3.54 -2.20 -38.49
CA GLU A 55 3.01 -3.49 -38.03
C GLU A 55 1.89 -4.01 -38.95
N ARG A 56 0.98 -3.12 -39.40
CA ARG A 56 -0.07 -3.49 -40.37
C ARG A 56 0.53 -3.94 -41.70
N ALA A 57 1.50 -3.21 -42.24
CA ALA A 57 2.17 -3.59 -43.48
C ALA A 57 2.93 -4.94 -43.36
N TYR A 58 3.53 -5.20 -42.21
CA TYR A 58 4.11 -6.50 -41.91
C TYR A 58 3.04 -7.60 -41.83
N GLY A 59 1.90 -7.34 -41.16
CA GLY A 59 0.74 -8.23 -41.10
C GLY A 59 0.20 -8.57 -42.48
N ASP A 60 0.01 -7.56 -43.34
CA ASP A 60 -0.41 -7.76 -44.74
C ASP A 60 0.59 -8.65 -45.52
N ALA A 61 1.88 -8.48 -45.25
CA ALA A 61 2.91 -9.32 -45.87
C ALA A 61 2.87 -10.79 -45.39
N LEU A 62 2.49 -11.03 -44.13
CA LEU A 62 2.29 -12.39 -43.59
C LEU A 62 1.14 -13.15 -44.29
N TYR A 63 0.11 -12.44 -44.73
CA TYR A 63 -1.02 -13.02 -45.45
C TYR A 63 -0.83 -13.04 -46.99
N SER A 64 0.33 -12.55 -47.44
CA SER A 64 0.73 -12.59 -48.87
C SER A 64 1.50 -13.89 -49.18
N GLY A 65 1.81 -14.12 -50.46
CA GLY A 65 2.65 -15.25 -50.90
C GLY A 65 4.09 -15.24 -50.36
N HIS A 66 4.48 -14.24 -49.59
CA HIS A 66 5.82 -14.04 -49.02
C HIS A 66 5.98 -14.51 -47.56
N ALA A 67 4.92 -15.01 -46.92
CA ALA A 67 4.92 -15.40 -45.48
C ALA A 67 6.06 -16.34 -45.10
N ALA A 68 6.39 -17.32 -45.97
CA ALA A 68 7.45 -18.31 -45.70
C ALA A 68 8.86 -17.71 -45.52
N GLY A 69 9.08 -16.50 -46.03
CA GLY A 69 10.38 -15.79 -45.93
C GLY A 69 10.49 -14.86 -44.73
N LEU A 70 9.41 -14.49 -44.10
CA LEU A 70 9.40 -13.45 -43.06
C LEU A 70 9.87 -13.99 -41.70
N PRO A 71 10.69 -13.18 -40.95
CA PRO A 71 10.99 -13.51 -39.58
C PRO A 71 9.76 -13.23 -38.69
N LEU A 72 9.58 -14.01 -37.64
CA LEU A 72 8.52 -13.80 -36.67
C LEU A 72 8.79 -12.54 -35.82
N LEU A 73 7.81 -11.65 -35.72
CA LEU A 73 7.87 -10.49 -34.83
C LEU A 73 7.71 -10.92 -33.37
N LEU A 74 8.71 -10.60 -32.56
CA LEU A 74 8.64 -10.80 -31.11
C LEU A 74 7.78 -9.72 -30.46
N ALA A 75 6.91 -10.13 -29.53
CA ALA A 75 6.24 -9.19 -28.64
C ALA A 75 7.26 -8.52 -27.69
N PRO A 76 6.98 -7.31 -27.17
CA PRO A 76 7.90 -6.61 -26.27
C PRO A 76 8.29 -7.43 -25.02
N SER A 77 7.38 -8.24 -24.48
CA SER A 77 7.63 -9.15 -23.35
C SER A 77 8.58 -10.30 -23.72
N GLN A 78 8.47 -10.82 -24.95
CA GLN A 78 9.37 -11.87 -25.46
C GLN A 78 10.78 -11.31 -25.72
N GLU A 79 10.87 -10.11 -26.32
CA GLU A 79 12.12 -9.40 -26.53
C GLU A 79 12.83 -9.14 -25.20
N GLN A 80 12.13 -8.59 -24.19
CA GLN A 80 12.66 -8.36 -22.85
C GLN A 80 13.17 -9.65 -22.21
N ALA A 81 12.40 -10.73 -22.31
CA ALA A 81 12.76 -12.03 -21.74
C ALA A 81 14.00 -12.64 -22.42
N LEU A 82 14.15 -12.43 -23.73
CA LEU A 82 15.33 -12.88 -24.49
C LEU A 82 16.58 -12.09 -24.06
N TRP A 83 16.49 -10.78 -23.91
CA TRP A 83 17.59 -9.96 -23.40
C TRP A 83 18.00 -10.37 -21.99
N GLU A 84 17.04 -10.58 -21.09
CA GLU A 84 17.32 -11.09 -19.73
C GLU A 84 18.03 -12.45 -19.74
N SER A 85 17.66 -13.34 -20.65
CA SER A 85 18.32 -14.65 -20.79
C SER A 85 19.76 -14.51 -21.25
N ILE A 86 20.00 -13.67 -22.26
CA ILE A 86 21.34 -13.42 -22.82
C ILE A 86 22.28 -12.81 -21.76
N ILE A 87 21.79 -11.84 -20.99
CA ILE A 87 22.57 -11.17 -19.95
C ILE A 87 22.89 -12.15 -18.81
N ARG A 88 21.89 -12.91 -18.34
CA ARG A 88 22.08 -13.89 -17.27
C ARG A 88 23.07 -15.00 -17.63
N ASP A 89 23.07 -15.42 -18.89
CA ASP A 89 23.98 -16.46 -19.37
C ASP A 89 25.41 -15.93 -19.59
N ALA A 90 25.56 -14.63 -19.80
CA ALA A 90 26.87 -14.01 -20.06
C ALA A 90 27.56 -13.60 -18.76
N ASP A 91 26.83 -13.12 -17.77
CA ASP A 91 27.36 -12.61 -16.51
C ASP A 91 26.41 -12.95 -15.35
N GLY A 92 26.71 -14.05 -14.66
CA GLY A 92 25.94 -14.52 -13.51
C GLY A 92 26.08 -13.65 -12.25
N THR A 93 26.85 -12.54 -12.28
CA THR A 93 27.13 -11.68 -11.13
C THR A 93 26.21 -10.45 -11.08
N LEU A 94 25.53 -10.10 -12.17
CA LEU A 94 24.59 -8.97 -12.20
C LEU A 94 23.36 -9.24 -11.32
N LEU A 95 23.13 -8.33 -10.36
CA LEU A 95 22.01 -8.43 -9.41
C LEU A 95 20.67 -7.96 -10.00
N ALA A 96 20.69 -6.97 -10.91
CA ALA A 96 19.52 -6.32 -11.49
C ALA A 96 19.39 -6.64 -13.00
N VAL A 97 19.31 -7.92 -13.35
CA VAL A 97 19.22 -8.36 -14.76
C VAL A 97 18.02 -7.80 -15.51
N PRO A 98 16.79 -7.74 -14.95
CA PRO A 98 15.64 -7.18 -15.67
C PRO A 98 15.82 -5.71 -16.05
N GLU A 99 16.33 -4.88 -15.14
CA GLU A 99 16.57 -3.46 -15.33
C GLU A 99 17.70 -3.23 -16.36
N ALA A 100 18.79 -3.99 -16.27
CA ALA A 100 19.84 -3.96 -17.25
C ALA A 100 19.32 -4.36 -18.63
N ALA A 101 18.50 -5.39 -18.74
CA ALA A 101 17.88 -5.83 -19.99
C ALA A 101 16.97 -4.77 -20.59
N ALA A 102 16.22 -4.02 -19.77
CA ALA A 102 15.41 -2.90 -20.26
C ALA A 102 16.26 -1.78 -20.86
N LEU A 103 17.35 -1.39 -20.21
CA LEU A 103 18.28 -0.40 -20.72
C LEU A 103 19.03 -0.86 -21.97
N VAL A 104 19.40 -2.14 -22.05
CA VAL A 104 20.01 -2.76 -23.23
C VAL A 104 19.04 -2.78 -24.41
N ARG A 105 17.78 -3.14 -24.17
CA ARG A 105 16.72 -3.08 -25.18
C ARG A 105 16.52 -1.65 -25.70
N GLU A 106 16.52 -0.67 -24.79
CA GLU A 106 16.47 0.75 -25.18
C GLU A 106 17.70 1.14 -26.03
N ALA A 107 18.91 0.72 -25.61
CA ALA A 107 20.12 0.94 -26.41
C ALA A 107 20.00 0.33 -27.82
N TRP A 108 19.43 -0.86 -27.93
CA TRP A 108 19.17 -1.52 -29.20
C TRP A 108 18.19 -0.75 -30.08
N GLN A 109 17.09 -0.28 -29.51
CA GLN A 109 16.10 0.56 -30.20
C GLN A 109 16.71 1.89 -30.67
N LEU A 110 17.45 2.57 -29.79
CA LEU A 110 18.16 3.82 -30.15
C LEU A 110 19.21 3.59 -31.24
N ALA A 111 19.93 2.47 -31.15
CA ALA A 111 20.98 2.15 -32.14
C ALA A 111 20.44 1.93 -33.56
N HIS A 112 19.26 1.32 -33.68
CA HIS A 112 18.54 1.18 -34.94
C HIS A 112 17.91 2.49 -35.39
N ALA A 113 17.14 3.14 -34.54
CA ALA A 113 16.42 4.37 -34.87
C ALA A 113 17.36 5.49 -35.36
N TRP A 114 18.59 5.56 -34.83
CA TRP A 114 19.58 6.59 -35.12
C TRP A 114 20.74 6.09 -36.01
N GLY A 115 20.71 4.87 -36.53
CA GLY A 115 21.73 4.29 -37.37
C GLY A 115 23.10 4.22 -36.71
N LEU A 116 23.19 3.88 -35.43
CA LEU A 116 24.43 3.93 -34.66
C LEU A 116 25.28 2.64 -34.77
N LEU A 117 24.70 1.51 -35.13
CA LEU A 117 25.38 0.21 -35.12
C LEU A 117 26.66 0.19 -35.98
N PRO A 118 26.71 0.73 -37.24
CA PRO A 118 27.93 0.79 -38.03
C PRO A 118 29.02 1.69 -37.44
N ARG A 119 28.61 2.69 -36.67
CA ARG A 119 29.49 3.66 -36.01
C ARG A 119 30.04 3.16 -34.70
N LEU A 120 29.25 2.37 -33.97
CA LEU A 120 29.59 1.82 -32.65
C LEU A 120 30.93 1.07 -32.66
N ASN A 121 31.19 0.30 -33.72
CA ASN A 121 32.44 -0.45 -33.91
C ASN A 121 33.70 0.40 -34.06
N LYS A 122 33.52 1.71 -34.34
CA LYS A 122 34.62 2.67 -34.54
C LYS A 122 34.86 3.55 -33.31
N PHE A 123 34.03 3.45 -32.28
CA PHE A 123 34.18 4.23 -31.07
C PHE A 123 34.95 3.45 -30.00
N PRO A 124 35.72 4.13 -29.13
CA PRO A 124 36.29 3.50 -27.96
C PRO A 124 35.17 3.15 -26.99
N LEU A 125 35.06 1.86 -26.66
CA LEU A 125 34.03 1.37 -25.79
C LEU A 125 34.52 1.23 -24.34
N ASN A 126 33.75 1.73 -23.39
CA ASN A 126 33.88 1.38 -21.98
C ASN A 126 33.40 -0.06 -21.73
N GLU A 127 33.38 -0.50 -20.50
CA GLU A 127 32.97 -1.85 -20.12
C GLU A 127 31.51 -2.11 -20.51
N ASP A 128 30.58 -1.21 -20.19
CA ASP A 128 29.17 -1.32 -20.53
C ASP A 128 28.93 -1.38 -22.04
N GLY A 129 29.62 -0.52 -22.80
CA GLY A 129 29.51 -0.52 -24.27
C GLY A 129 30.02 -1.81 -24.89
N ARG A 130 31.11 -2.42 -24.35
CA ARG A 130 31.59 -3.74 -24.79
C ARG A 130 30.61 -4.84 -24.42
N ALA A 131 30.03 -4.80 -23.22
CA ALA A 131 28.99 -5.72 -22.79
C ALA A 131 27.80 -5.69 -23.75
N PHE A 132 27.29 -4.47 -24.04
CA PHE A 132 26.22 -4.28 -25.02
C PHE A 132 26.55 -4.86 -26.37
N GLN A 133 27.75 -4.58 -26.91
CA GLN A 133 28.18 -5.09 -28.23
C GLN A 133 28.16 -6.64 -28.26
N ASN A 134 28.67 -7.28 -27.21
CA ASN A 134 28.68 -8.74 -27.10
C ASN A 134 27.26 -9.32 -26.98
N TRP A 135 26.41 -8.72 -26.17
CA TRP A 135 25.02 -9.15 -26.02
C TRP A 135 24.20 -8.92 -27.30
N ALA A 136 24.40 -7.79 -27.98
CA ALA A 136 23.76 -7.50 -29.25
C ALA A 136 24.14 -8.51 -30.34
N GLN A 137 25.42 -8.87 -30.45
CA GLN A 137 25.88 -9.93 -31.37
C GLN A 137 25.22 -11.28 -31.06
N ARG A 138 25.11 -11.61 -29.79
CA ARG A 138 24.45 -12.87 -29.38
C ARG A 138 22.95 -12.82 -29.68
N TYR A 139 22.30 -11.69 -29.41
CA TYR A 139 20.89 -11.45 -29.73
C TYR A 139 20.62 -11.59 -31.23
N GLU A 140 21.45 -11.00 -32.08
CA GLU A 140 21.35 -11.12 -33.53
C GLU A 140 21.56 -12.58 -33.99
N SER A 141 22.53 -13.29 -33.42
CA SER A 141 22.81 -14.68 -33.76
C SER A 141 21.60 -15.56 -33.45
N ILE A 142 20.99 -15.39 -32.26
CA ILE A 142 19.76 -16.10 -31.87
C ILE A 142 18.60 -15.72 -32.80
N SER A 143 18.40 -14.42 -33.03
CA SER A 143 17.33 -13.93 -33.91
C SER A 143 17.41 -14.49 -35.32
N ARG A 144 18.60 -14.58 -35.90
CA ARG A 144 18.81 -15.18 -37.24
C ARG A 144 18.54 -16.68 -37.22
N ARG A 145 19.03 -17.40 -36.22
CA ARG A 145 18.85 -18.87 -36.11
C ARG A 145 17.37 -19.21 -35.94
N GLU A 146 16.66 -18.49 -35.07
CA GLU A 146 15.26 -18.75 -34.76
C GLU A 146 14.29 -17.99 -35.69
N ARG A 147 14.85 -17.22 -36.64
CA ARG A 147 14.07 -16.39 -37.58
C ARG A 147 13.11 -15.43 -36.87
N HIS A 148 13.65 -14.68 -35.90
CA HIS A 148 12.93 -13.65 -35.18
C HIS A 148 13.32 -12.24 -35.63
N THR A 149 12.38 -11.31 -35.53
CA THR A 149 12.61 -9.87 -35.58
C THR A 149 11.95 -9.20 -34.39
N ASP A 150 12.28 -7.95 -34.12
CA ASP A 150 11.74 -7.12 -33.05
C ASP A 150 11.27 -5.78 -33.58
N GLY A 151 10.65 -4.99 -32.70
CA GLY A 151 10.12 -3.67 -33.07
C GLY A 151 11.17 -2.69 -33.59
N ALA A 152 12.43 -2.78 -33.13
CA ALA A 152 13.52 -1.91 -33.56
C ALA A 152 13.92 -2.14 -35.04
N ARG A 153 13.81 -3.37 -35.52
CA ARG A 153 14.19 -3.76 -36.90
C ARG A 153 12.99 -3.87 -37.83
N LEU A 154 11.76 -3.78 -37.31
CA LEU A 154 10.56 -4.04 -38.10
C LEU A 154 10.42 -3.09 -39.31
N ALA A 155 10.72 -1.80 -39.10
CA ALA A 155 10.68 -0.81 -40.20
C ALA A 155 11.63 -1.18 -41.36
N ASP A 156 12.84 -1.66 -41.02
CA ASP A 156 13.84 -2.07 -42.05
C ASP A 156 13.37 -3.34 -42.79
N VAL A 157 12.77 -4.30 -42.05
CA VAL A 157 12.17 -5.50 -42.66
C VAL A 157 11.07 -5.12 -43.63
N VAL A 158 10.14 -4.26 -43.23
CA VAL A 158 9.01 -3.83 -44.07
C VAL A 158 9.52 -3.01 -45.26
N ALA A 159 10.49 -2.08 -45.07
CA ALA A 159 11.07 -1.29 -46.13
C ALA A 159 11.61 -2.17 -47.27
N SER A 160 12.27 -3.28 -46.92
CA SER A 160 12.81 -4.26 -47.89
C SER A 160 11.72 -4.99 -48.69
N LEU A 161 10.48 -5.00 -48.20
CA LEU A 161 9.35 -5.65 -48.85
C LEU A 161 8.55 -4.70 -49.75
N LEU A 162 8.64 -3.38 -49.56
CA LEU A 162 7.84 -2.37 -50.28
C LEU A 162 8.08 -2.37 -51.79
N ALA A 163 9.25 -2.82 -52.25
CA ALA A 163 9.53 -2.97 -53.69
C ALA A 163 8.69 -4.07 -54.37
N LYS A 164 8.09 -4.99 -53.60
CA LYS A 164 7.29 -6.08 -54.16
C LYS A 164 5.88 -5.59 -54.49
N ALA A 165 5.34 -6.01 -55.63
CA ALA A 165 4.06 -5.56 -56.13
C ALA A 165 2.88 -6.04 -55.27
N GLU A 166 3.04 -7.17 -54.61
CA GLU A 166 2.01 -7.82 -53.79
C GLU A 166 1.77 -7.15 -52.43
N ILE A 167 2.72 -6.29 -52.01
CA ILE A 167 2.59 -5.57 -50.74
C ILE A 167 1.71 -4.34 -50.95
N ARG A 168 0.60 -4.30 -50.21
CA ARG A 168 -0.34 -3.16 -50.27
C ARG A 168 0.33 -1.90 -49.72
N LYS A 169 0.30 -0.84 -50.49
CA LYS A 169 0.82 0.48 -50.13
C LYS A 169 -0.18 1.56 -50.53
N PRO A 170 -0.29 2.65 -49.73
CA PRO A 170 -1.13 3.77 -50.13
C PRO A 170 -0.54 4.49 -51.34
N LYS A 171 -1.40 5.15 -52.10
CA LYS A 171 -0.96 6.01 -53.22
C LYS A 171 -0.26 7.27 -52.70
N SER A 172 -0.78 7.81 -51.60
CA SER A 172 -0.23 8.98 -50.92
C SER A 172 -0.22 8.79 -49.41
N LEU A 173 0.79 9.30 -48.74
CA LEU A 173 0.98 9.22 -47.28
C LEU A 173 1.44 10.57 -46.76
N ILE A 174 0.82 11.03 -45.69
CA ILE A 174 1.23 12.22 -44.94
C ILE A 174 1.81 11.80 -43.59
N HIS A 175 3.06 12.21 -43.31
CA HIS A 175 3.59 12.15 -41.95
C HIS A 175 3.23 13.45 -41.21
N TYR A 176 2.32 13.36 -40.22
CA TYR A 176 1.75 14.54 -39.57
C TYR A 176 2.23 14.68 -38.12
N GLY A 177 2.70 15.88 -37.77
CA GLY A 177 3.04 16.24 -36.39
C GLY A 177 4.33 15.63 -35.87
N PHE A 178 5.26 15.24 -36.74
CA PHE A 178 6.60 14.82 -36.34
C PHE A 178 7.46 16.06 -36.03
N ASP A 179 7.87 16.23 -34.78
CA ASP A 179 8.81 17.26 -34.37
C ASP A 179 10.19 17.00 -35.02
N ARG A 180 10.60 15.76 -35.07
CA ARG A 180 11.83 15.31 -35.74
C ARG A 180 11.61 13.93 -36.36
N VAL A 181 12.00 13.77 -37.59
CA VAL A 181 12.06 12.47 -38.27
C VAL A 181 13.40 11.82 -37.95
N MET A 182 13.41 10.65 -37.34
CA MET A 182 14.62 9.89 -37.03
C MET A 182 15.21 9.28 -38.34
N PRO A 183 16.52 9.01 -38.43
CA PRO A 183 17.14 8.43 -39.63
C PRO A 183 16.41 7.19 -40.15
N GLN A 184 16.10 6.19 -39.30
CA GLN A 184 15.38 5.00 -39.75
C GLN A 184 13.98 5.32 -40.31
N GLN A 185 13.30 6.33 -39.74
CA GLN A 185 12.00 6.77 -40.25
C GLN A 185 12.14 7.45 -41.62
N ALA A 186 13.20 8.26 -41.82
CA ALA A 186 13.52 8.88 -43.10
C ALA A 186 13.79 7.83 -44.17
N ASP A 187 14.59 6.81 -43.85
CA ASP A 187 14.88 5.69 -44.75
C ASP A 187 13.60 4.91 -45.11
N PHE A 188 12.71 4.74 -44.16
CA PHE A 188 11.40 4.09 -44.38
C PHE A 188 10.52 4.94 -45.32
N PHE A 189 10.43 6.23 -45.12
CA PHE A 189 9.69 7.15 -46.00
C PHE A 189 10.29 7.22 -47.43
N GLU A 190 11.61 7.19 -47.52
CA GLU A 190 12.29 7.10 -48.80
C GLU A 190 11.96 5.78 -49.52
N ALA A 191 11.99 4.64 -48.79
CA ALA A 191 11.61 3.35 -49.36
C ALA A 191 10.14 3.34 -49.87
N LEU A 192 9.21 3.99 -49.18
CA LEU A 192 7.82 4.19 -49.65
C LEU A 192 7.78 5.02 -50.91
N THR A 193 8.58 6.10 -50.98
CA THR A 193 8.64 6.97 -52.19
C THR A 193 9.20 6.22 -53.37
N VAL A 194 10.29 5.48 -53.21
CA VAL A 194 10.86 4.62 -54.25
C VAL A 194 9.86 3.57 -54.74
N ALA A 195 9.03 3.06 -53.82
CA ALA A 195 7.99 2.11 -54.15
C ALA A 195 6.73 2.72 -54.81
N GLY A 196 6.73 4.02 -55.09
CA GLY A 196 5.67 4.73 -55.84
C GLY A 196 4.58 5.35 -54.95
N CYS A 197 4.81 5.54 -53.66
CA CYS A 197 3.93 6.28 -52.75
C CYS A 197 4.35 7.78 -52.73
N GLU A 198 3.41 8.69 -52.89
CA GLU A 198 3.69 10.12 -52.69
C GLU A 198 3.72 10.41 -51.18
N VAL A 199 4.92 10.72 -50.63
CA VAL A 199 5.12 10.99 -49.21
C VAL A 199 5.32 12.51 -49.00
N THR A 200 4.49 13.09 -48.13
CA THR A 200 4.55 14.51 -47.76
C THR A 200 4.52 14.72 -46.24
N GLY A 201 5.16 15.80 -45.78
CA GLY A 201 5.14 16.20 -44.39
C GLY A 201 4.10 17.28 -44.14
N ALA A 202 3.35 17.15 -43.06
CA ALA A 202 2.39 18.16 -42.62
C ALA A 202 2.39 18.31 -41.09
N GLY A 203 1.85 19.40 -40.60
CA GLY A 203 1.67 19.68 -39.20
C GLY A 203 0.64 20.77 -38.94
N PRO A 204 0.28 21.00 -37.69
CA PRO A 204 -0.62 22.10 -37.36
C PRO A 204 0.03 23.44 -37.67
N GLY A 205 -0.78 24.41 -38.15
CA GLY A 205 -0.32 25.78 -38.38
C GLY A 205 -0.03 26.54 -37.09
N PRO A 206 0.82 27.55 -37.13
CA PRO A 206 1.03 28.38 -35.94
C PRO A 206 -0.24 29.20 -35.65
N ARG A 207 -0.64 29.24 -34.35
CA ARG A 207 -1.70 30.11 -33.83
C ARG A 207 -1.08 31.27 -33.09
N GLY A 208 -1.49 32.49 -33.41
CA GLY A 208 -1.21 33.70 -32.64
C GLY A 208 -2.20 33.85 -31.50
N GLY A 209 -1.86 34.64 -30.48
CA GLY A 209 -2.79 34.95 -29.39
C GLY A 209 -2.07 35.38 -28.12
N GLU A 210 -2.75 35.29 -26.97
CA GLU A 210 -2.22 35.75 -25.69
C GLU A 210 -1.22 34.73 -25.13
N ARG A 211 -0.11 35.26 -24.60
CA ARG A 211 0.98 34.49 -24.00
C ARG A 211 1.34 35.16 -22.69
N LEU A 212 1.23 34.40 -21.60
CA LEU A 212 1.57 34.91 -20.28
C LEU A 212 2.38 33.89 -19.49
N ARG A 213 3.21 34.38 -18.59
CA ARG A 213 3.93 33.60 -17.61
C ARG A 213 3.38 33.88 -16.22
N LEU A 214 3.25 32.83 -15.41
CA LEU A 214 2.69 32.88 -14.07
C LEU A 214 3.62 32.22 -13.05
N ALA A 215 3.92 32.94 -11.96
CA ALA A 215 4.60 32.36 -10.81
C ALA A 215 3.58 31.88 -9.78
N CYS A 216 3.76 30.68 -9.24
CA CYS A 216 2.93 30.10 -8.18
C CYS A 216 3.78 29.90 -6.93
N ALA A 217 3.19 29.89 -5.73
CA ALA A 217 3.95 29.70 -4.50
C ALA A 217 4.66 28.34 -4.49
N ASP A 218 3.91 27.27 -4.81
CA ASP A 218 4.39 25.90 -4.87
C ASP A 218 3.68 25.10 -5.97
N SER A 219 4.08 23.86 -6.18
CA SER A 219 3.48 22.97 -7.18
C SER A 219 2.01 22.63 -6.89
N THR A 220 1.58 22.66 -5.62
CA THR A 220 0.18 22.40 -5.24
C THR A 220 -0.71 23.58 -5.64
N GLU A 221 -0.25 24.82 -5.40
CA GLU A 221 -0.94 26.02 -5.87
C GLU A 221 -0.99 26.06 -7.39
N GLU A 222 0.12 25.72 -8.05
CA GLU A 222 0.21 25.70 -9.51
C GLU A 222 -0.85 24.75 -10.10
N ILE A 223 -0.96 23.50 -9.60
CA ILE A 223 -1.98 22.55 -10.04
C ILE A 223 -3.39 23.08 -9.75
N ARG A 224 -3.61 23.70 -8.61
CA ARG A 224 -4.93 24.27 -8.24
C ARG A 224 -5.32 25.41 -9.18
N ARG A 225 -4.38 26.30 -9.50
CA ARG A 225 -4.60 27.40 -10.45
C ARG A 225 -4.87 26.91 -11.86
N ALA A 226 -4.11 25.91 -12.33
CA ALA A 226 -4.34 25.26 -13.63
C ALA A 226 -5.73 24.63 -13.71
N ALA A 227 -6.16 23.92 -12.64
CA ALA A 227 -7.49 23.32 -12.56
C ALA A 227 -8.60 24.39 -12.54
N ALA A 228 -8.45 25.46 -11.76
CA ALA A 228 -9.40 26.56 -11.70
C ALA A 228 -9.53 27.31 -13.04
N TRP A 229 -8.40 27.53 -13.70
CA TRP A 229 -8.38 28.13 -15.03
C TRP A 229 -9.07 27.24 -16.06
N ALA A 230 -8.75 25.96 -16.10
CA ALA A 230 -9.38 25.03 -17.03
C ALA A 230 -10.90 24.97 -16.82
N ARG A 231 -11.37 24.95 -15.56
CA ARG A 231 -12.79 25.01 -15.23
C ARG A 231 -13.42 26.32 -15.71
N ALA A 232 -12.81 27.47 -15.46
CA ALA A 232 -13.33 28.76 -15.91
C ALA A 232 -13.45 28.84 -17.44
N ARG A 233 -12.49 28.28 -18.19
CA ARG A 233 -12.57 28.23 -19.67
C ARG A 233 -13.68 27.31 -20.16
N LEU A 234 -13.85 26.16 -19.50
CA LEU A 234 -14.91 25.21 -19.84
C LEU A 234 -16.31 25.77 -19.49
N GLU A 235 -16.44 26.51 -18.38
CA GLU A 235 -17.70 27.20 -18.02
C GLU A 235 -18.04 28.35 -19.00
N ALA A 236 -17.02 28.99 -19.57
CA ALA A 236 -17.19 30.04 -20.60
C ALA A 236 -17.57 29.45 -21.97
N ASP A 237 -16.96 28.33 -22.35
CA ASP A 237 -17.24 27.61 -23.59
C ASP A 237 -17.13 26.08 -23.35
N ALA A 238 -18.26 25.41 -23.30
CA ALA A 238 -18.34 23.98 -23.07
C ALA A 238 -17.72 23.13 -24.21
N THR A 239 -17.44 23.75 -25.36
CA THR A 239 -16.83 23.10 -26.52
C THR A 239 -15.33 23.35 -26.61
N ALA A 240 -14.74 24.17 -25.74
CA ALA A 240 -13.35 24.53 -25.74
C ALA A 240 -12.44 23.31 -25.55
N ARG A 241 -11.40 23.22 -26.35
CA ARG A 241 -10.36 22.19 -26.24
C ARG A 241 -9.23 22.74 -25.38
N ILE A 242 -9.07 22.16 -24.20
CA ILE A 242 -8.14 22.64 -23.18
C ILE A 242 -7.01 21.62 -22.99
N GLY A 243 -5.77 22.06 -23.17
CA GLY A 243 -4.56 21.27 -22.90
C GLY A 243 -3.89 21.70 -21.61
N ILE A 244 -3.49 20.74 -20.80
CA ILE A 244 -2.63 20.95 -19.62
C ILE A 244 -1.38 20.09 -19.83
N VAL A 245 -0.24 20.73 -20.11
CA VAL A 245 1.02 20.03 -20.33
C VAL A 245 1.83 20.01 -19.05
N VAL A 246 2.30 18.82 -18.67
CA VAL A 246 3.05 18.59 -17.42
C VAL A 246 4.31 17.79 -17.77
N PRO A 247 5.49 18.40 -17.86
CA PRO A 247 6.73 17.70 -18.17
C PRO A 247 7.03 16.55 -17.21
N GLU A 248 6.85 16.73 -15.90
CA GLU A 248 7.01 15.71 -14.86
C GLU A 248 5.67 15.03 -14.46
N LEU A 249 4.85 14.66 -15.46
CA LEU A 249 3.50 14.14 -15.23
C LEU A 249 3.48 12.93 -14.26
N ALA A 250 4.44 12.04 -14.34
CA ALA A 250 4.53 10.87 -13.46
C ALA A 250 4.63 11.27 -11.97
N LYS A 251 5.43 12.30 -11.67
CA LYS A 251 5.62 12.82 -10.31
C LYS A 251 4.33 13.44 -9.76
N HIS A 252 3.65 14.23 -10.56
CA HIS A 252 2.51 15.04 -10.12
C HIS A 252 1.14 14.39 -10.35
N ARG A 253 1.07 13.23 -11.03
CA ARG A 253 -0.18 12.58 -11.47
C ARG A 253 -1.21 12.42 -10.34
N LYS A 254 -0.79 11.95 -9.15
CA LYS A 254 -1.71 11.75 -8.01
C LYS A 254 -2.28 13.08 -7.49
N ALA A 255 -1.44 14.09 -7.37
CA ALA A 255 -1.83 15.43 -6.95
C ALA A 255 -2.79 16.07 -7.96
N ILE A 256 -2.46 15.99 -9.26
CA ILE A 256 -3.31 16.46 -10.35
C ILE A 256 -4.67 15.78 -10.31
N ARG A 257 -4.74 14.46 -10.26
CA ARG A 257 -6.01 13.73 -10.18
C ARG A 257 -6.85 14.21 -9.00
N ARG A 258 -6.27 14.29 -7.81
CA ARG A 258 -6.97 14.72 -6.60
C ARG A 258 -7.48 16.16 -6.69
N ILE A 259 -6.63 17.10 -7.12
CA ILE A 259 -6.95 18.52 -7.16
C ILE A 259 -7.94 18.83 -8.29
N PHE A 260 -7.71 18.28 -9.50
CA PHE A 260 -8.62 18.45 -10.62
C PHE A 260 -10.00 17.86 -10.32
N SER A 261 -10.07 16.67 -9.73
CA SER A 261 -11.36 16.10 -9.30
C SER A 261 -12.09 17.00 -8.33
N ALA A 262 -11.41 17.54 -7.32
CA ALA A 262 -12.01 18.43 -6.32
C ALA A 262 -12.45 19.77 -6.89
N VAL A 263 -11.73 20.30 -7.89
CA VAL A 263 -12.07 21.57 -8.53
C VAL A 263 -13.18 21.38 -9.57
N MET A 264 -13.11 20.35 -10.41
CA MET A 264 -14.07 20.11 -11.49
C MET A 264 -15.42 19.61 -10.97
N GLU A 265 -15.40 18.67 -10.02
CA GLU A 265 -16.56 18.00 -9.45
C GLU A 265 -16.51 18.04 -7.92
N PRO A 266 -16.84 19.15 -7.27
CA PRO A 266 -16.75 19.29 -5.81
C PRO A 266 -17.50 18.19 -5.05
N ASP A 267 -18.58 17.69 -5.63
CA ASP A 267 -19.45 16.65 -5.05
C ASP A 267 -18.91 15.23 -5.16
N TYR A 268 -17.78 15.03 -5.88
CA TYR A 268 -17.29 13.68 -6.20
C TYR A 268 -16.99 12.83 -4.95
N ALA A 269 -16.63 13.47 -3.84
CA ALA A 269 -16.31 12.80 -2.59
C ALA A 269 -17.52 12.64 -1.64
N LEU A 270 -18.71 13.14 -2.03
CA LEU A 270 -19.90 13.03 -1.19
C LEU A 270 -20.47 11.60 -1.21
N PRO A 271 -20.97 11.10 -0.06
CA PRO A 271 -21.63 9.81 -0.01
C PRO A 271 -22.81 9.73 -0.99
N GLY A 272 -22.89 8.67 -1.75
CA GLY A 272 -23.98 8.45 -2.73
C GLY A 272 -23.67 8.91 -4.15
N ASN A 273 -22.62 9.72 -4.37
CA ASN A 273 -22.15 10.05 -5.70
C ASN A 273 -21.24 8.89 -6.22
N ARG A 274 -21.85 8.00 -7.02
CA ARG A 274 -21.13 6.84 -7.58
C ARG A 274 -20.64 7.20 -8.98
N HIS A 275 -19.32 7.17 -9.18
CA HIS A 275 -18.65 7.32 -10.48
C HIS A 275 -18.94 8.65 -11.21
N PRO A 276 -18.47 9.81 -10.69
CA PRO A 276 -18.59 11.07 -11.42
C PRO A 276 -17.83 10.99 -12.75
N ALA A 277 -18.47 11.46 -13.82
CA ALA A 277 -17.81 11.64 -15.11
C ALA A 277 -16.97 12.91 -15.06
N PHE A 278 -15.66 12.78 -14.98
CA PHE A 278 -14.79 13.95 -14.99
C PHE A 278 -14.62 14.54 -16.39
N PRO A 279 -14.63 15.88 -16.54
CA PRO A 279 -14.42 16.56 -17.82
C PRO A 279 -12.94 16.58 -18.25
N PHE A 280 -12.07 15.81 -17.57
CA PHE A 280 -10.66 15.73 -17.86
C PHE A 280 -10.15 14.29 -17.93
N ASN A 281 -9.09 14.10 -18.70
CA ASN A 281 -8.36 12.84 -18.82
C ASN A 281 -6.86 13.09 -18.60
N ILE A 282 -6.18 12.17 -17.90
CA ILE A 282 -4.73 12.20 -17.69
C ILE A 282 -4.11 11.14 -18.59
N SER A 283 -3.19 11.54 -19.45
CA SER A 283 -2.61 10.70 -20.51
C SER A 283 -1.77 9.52 -20.02
N LEU A 284 -1.14 9.67 -18.86
CA LEU A 284 -0.30 8.64 -18.28
C LEU A 284 -1.14 7.58 -17.58
N GLY A 285 -1.06 6.31 -18.00
CA GLY A 285 -1.64 5.17 -17.31
C GLY A 285 -0.94 4.88 -15.96
N GLU A 286 -1.54 3.98 -15.20
CA GLU A 286 -0.91 3.40 -14.00
C GLU A 286 -0.44 1.97 -14.29
N PRO A 287 0.57 1.47 -13.57
CA PRO A 287 0.92 0.05 -13.65
C PRO A 287 -0.32 -0.82 -13.42
N LEU A 288 -0.53 -1.82 -14.25
CA LEU A 288 -1.69 -2.71 -14.14
C LEU A 288 -1.76 -3.38 -12.77
N SER A 289 -0.61 -3.66 -12.14
CA SER A 289 -0.49 -4.21 -10.79
C SER A 289 -1.06 -3.32 -9.68
N SER A 290 -1.22 -2.02 -9.92
CA SER A 290 -1.75 -1.06 -8.93
C SER A 290 -3.28 -1.08 -8.83
N TYR A 291 -3.95 -1.67 -9.81
CA TYR A 291 -5.41 -1.79 -9.79
C TYR A 291 -5.86 -2.81 -8.73
N PRO A 292 -6.85 -2.47 -7.89
CA PRO A 292 -7.26 -3.32 -6.76
C PRO A 292 -7.64 -4.75 -7.16
N LEU A 293 -8.30 -4.92 -8.30
CA LEU A 293 -8.67 -6.23 -8.84
C LEU A 293 -7.42 -7.07 -9.16
N VAL A 294 -6.44 -6.50 -9.86
CA VAL A 294 -5.21 -7.19 -10.23
C VAL A 294 -4.33 -7.47 -9.00
N ASN A 295 -4.32 -6.53 -8.05
CA ASN A 295 -3.65 -6.74 -6.77
C ASN A 295 -4.25 -7.93 -6.01
N ALA A 296 -5.58 -8.06 -5.98
CA ALA A 296 -6.25 -9.20 -5.35
C ALA A 296 -5.89 -10.54 -6.04
N ALA A 297 -5.76 -10.55 -7.37
CA ALA A 297 -5.26 -11.73 -8.08
C ALA A 297 -3.85 -12.11 -7.62
N PHE A 298 -2.93 -11.14 -7.49
CA PHE A 298 -1.58 -11.42 -6.99
C PHE A 298 -1.54 -11.85 -5.53
N LEU A 299 -2.40 -11.33 -4.67
CA LEU A 299 -2.53 -11.80 -3.28
C LEU A 299 -3.00 -13.27 -3.22
N ALA A 300 -3.96 -13.64 -4.08
CA ALA A 300 -4.40 -15.03 -4.19
C ALA A 300 -3.27 -15.96 -4.68
N LEU A 301 -2.48 -15.51 -5.65
CA LEU A 301 -1.33 -16.26 -6.14
C LEU A 301 -0.22 -16.35 -5.10
N GLU A 302 0.00 -15.32 -4.30
CA GLU A 302 0.95 -15.35 -3.18
C GLU A 302 0.52 -16.35 -2.11
N LEU A 303 -0.77 -16.41 -1.79
CA LEU A 303 -1.35 -17.40 -0.87
C LEU A 303 -1.18 -18.85 -1.38
N ALA A 304 -1.16 -19.06 -2.70
CA ALA A 304 -0.84 -20.37 -3.29
C ALA A 304 0.64 -20.72 -3.18
N GLY A 305 1.51 -19.78 -2.85
CA GLY A 305 2.92 -19.99 -2.62
C GLY A 305 3.20 -20.81 -1.35
N ARG A 306 4.42 -20.70 -0.85
CA ARG A 306 4.82 -21.40 0.38
C ARG A 306 4.33 -20.69 1.63
N GLU A 307 4.53 -19.40 1.69
CA GLU A 307 4.23 -18.54 2.83
C GLU A 307 3.73 -17.19 2.30
N ILE A 308 2.89 -16.52 3.09
CA ILE A 308 2.36 -15.19 2.80
C ILE A 308 2.38 -14.35 4.07
N ASP A 309 2.68 -13.07 3.97
CA ASP A 309 2.53 -12.16 5.08
C ASP A 309 1.07 -12.09 5.53
N PHE A 310 0.85 -12.12 6.85
CA PHE A 310 -0.51 -12.13 7.39
C PHE A 310 -1.33 -10.92 6.90
N GLU A 311 -0.73 -9.74 6.80
CA GLU A 311 -1.41 -8.55 6.27
C GLU A 311 -1.90 -8.74 4.82
N HIS A 312 -1.15 -9.45 4.00
CA HIS A 312 -1.57 -9.81 2.64
C HIS A 312 -2.72 -10.81 2.66
N ALA A 313 -2.66 -11.82 3.52
CA ALA A 313 -3.76 -12.77 3.71
C ALA A 313 -5.02 -12.08 4.23
N SER A 314 -4.89 -11.19 5.21
CA SER A 314 -5.95 -10.35 5.76
C SER A 314 -6.62 -9.48 4.69
N ARG A 315 -5.82 -8.81 3.87
CA ARG A 315 -6.33 -7.99 2.74
C ARG A 315 -7.08 -8.86 1.73
N LEU A 316 -6.59 -10.06 1.44
CA LEU A 316 -7.24 -11.00 0.53
C LEU A 316 -8.59 -11.47 1.09
N ILE A 317 -8.65 -11.89 2.35
CA ILE A 317 -9.89 -12.37 3.01
C ILE A 317 -11.00 -11.31 2.94
N ARG A 318 -10.64 -10.04 3.14
CA ARG A 318 -11.57 -8.90 3.10
C ARG A 318 -11.78 -8.33 1.69
N SER A 319 -11.12 -8.89 0.68
CA SER A 319 -11.22 -8.40 -0.69
C SER A 319 -12.60 -8.67 -1.28
N PRO A 320 -13.22 -7.69 -1.97
CA PRO A 320 -14.48 -7.89 -2.68
C PRO A 320 -14.32 -8.75 -3.94
N PHE A 321 -13.09 -9.06 -4.34
CA PHE A 321 -12.77 -9.81 -5.55
C PHE A 321 -12.62 -11.33 -5.33
N LEU A 322 -13.04 -11.82 -4.16
CA LEU A 322 -13.15 -13.26 -3.86
C LEU A 322 -14.60 -13.72 -3.86
N GLY A 323 -14.81 -14.98 -4.25
CA GLY A 323 -16.14 -15.61 -4.19
C GLY A 323 -16.76 -15.55 -2.79
N GLY A 324 -18.05 -15.20 -2.69
CA GLY A 324 -18.79 -15.06 -1.44
C GLY A 324 -18.52 -13.78 -0.67
N ALA A 325 -17.78 -12.81 -1.24
CA ALA A 325 -17.41 -11.60 -0.52
C ALA A 325 -18.62 -10.76 -0.09
N ASP A 326 -19.60 -10.56 -0.98
CA ASP A 326 -20.78 -9.73 -0.69
C ASP A 326 -21.64 -10.32 0.43
N SER A 327 -21.83 -11.63 0.42
CA SER A 327 -22.68 -12.32 1.41
C SER A 327 -21.99 -12.50 2.77
N GLU A 328 -20.67 -12.44 2.84
CA GLU A 328 -19.87 -12.70 4.04
C GLU A 328 -19.08 -11.49 4.54
N ILE A 329 -19.22 -10.29 3.97
CA ILE A 329 -18.35 -9.15 4.23
C ILE A 329 -18.17 -8.82 5.72
N THR A 330 -19.28 -8.74 6.48
CA THR A 330 -19.23 -8.45 7.91
C THR A 330 -18.62 -9.62 8.71
N ARG A 331 -18.91 -10.86 8.30
CA ARG A 331 -18.36 -12.06 8.94
C ARG A 331 -16.86 -12.18 8.68
N ARG A 332 -16.40 -11.85 7.44
CA ARG A 332 -14.98 -11.83 7.11
C ARG A 332 -14.22 -10.74 7.86
N ALA A 333 -14.83 -9.59 8.11
CA ALA A 333 -14.24 -8.55 8.94
C ALA A 333 -14.05 -9.02 10.41
N ARG A 334 -15.03 -9.72 10.97
CA ARG A 334 -14.92 -10.33 12.32
C ARG A 334 -13.87 -11.43 12.35
N LEU A 335 -13.87 -12.30 11.34
CA LEU A 335 -12.85 -13.33 11.18
C LEU A 335 -11.43 -12.73 11.13
N ASP A 336 -11.23 -11.65 10.39
CA ASP A 336 -9.94 -10.96 10.32
C ASP A 336 -9.47 -10.49 11.71
N THR A 337 -10.36 -9.89 12.50
CA THR A 337 -10.04 -9.48 13.87
C THR A 337 -9.59 -10.67 14.73
N GLN A 338 -10.31 -11.77 14.68
CA GLN A 338 -10.00 -12.98 15.46
C GLN A 338 -8.71 -13.67 14.98
N LEU A 339 -8.44 -13.65 13.68
CA LEU A 339 -7.20 -14.19 13.13
C LEU A 339 -5.98 -13.40 13.59
N ARG A 340 -6.08 -12.09 13.74
CA ARG A 340 -4.99 -11.22 14.22
C ARG A 340 -4.49 -11.60 15.62
N GLU A 341 -5.38 -12.09 16.49
CA GLU A 341 -5.02 -12.55 17.84
C GLU A 341 -4.22 -13.86 17.84
N ARG A 342 -4.38 -14.71 16.81
CA ARG A 342 -3.89 -16.09 16.81
C ARG A 342 -2.88 -16.42 15.72
N ALA A 343 -2.83 -15.59 14.68
CA ALA A 343 -1.92 -15.81 13.55
C ALA A 343 -0.49 -15.35 13.90
N GLU A 344 0.44 -15.91 13.17
CA GLU A 344 1.81 -15.46 13.09
C GLU A 344 1.95 -14.37 12.02
N PRO A 345 3.01 -13.52 12.03
CA PRO A 345 3.24 -12.50 11.01
C PRO A 345 3.31 -13.05 9.58
N VAL A 346 3.75 -14.31 9.45
CA VAL A 346 3.79 -15.06 8.18
C VAL A 346 2.99 -16.33 8.35
N VAL A 347 2.11 -16.62 7.42
CA VAL A 347 1.22 -17.79 7.47
C VAL A 347 1.29 -18.62 6.17
N THR A 348 0.94 -19.89 6.28
CA THR A 348 0.71 -20.77 5.12
C THR A 348 -0.79 -20.91 4.87
N LEU A 349 -1.19 -21.28 3.65
CA LEU A 349 -2.59 -21.57 3.34
C LEU A 349 -3.17 -22.67 4.26
N ASP A 350 -2.41 -23.73 4.53
CA ASP A 350 -2.86 -24.82 5.40
C ASP A 350 -3.05 -24.34 6.87
N ARG A 351 -2.17 -23.45 7.36
CA ARG A 351 -2.29 -22.81 8.69
C ARG A 351 -3.51 -21.89 8.74
N LEU A 352 -3.71 -21.07 7.71
CA LEU A 352 -4.86 -20.17 7.60
C LEU A 352 -6.18 -20.96 7.65
N LEU A 353 -6.29 -22.05 6.91
CA LEU A 353 -7.46 -22.94 6.94
C LEU A 353 -7.69 -23.52 8.34
N THR A 354 -6.64 -23.92 9.03
CA THR A 354 -6.73 -24.42 10.41
C THR A 354 -7.26 -23.35 11.37
N LEU A 355 -6.78 -22.13 11.26
CA LEU A 355 -7.23 -21.00 12.09
C LEU A 355 -8.68 -20.64 11.81
N ILE A 356 -9.08 -20.58 10.53
CA ILE A 356 -10.46 -20.29 10.15
C ILE A 356 -11.43 -21.38 10.61
N ALA A 357 -11.01 -22.66 10.58
CA ALA A 357 -11.84 -23.77 11.03
C ALA A 357 -12.08 -23.78 12.56
N GLN A 358 -11.26 -23.08 13.34
CA GLN A 358 -11.37 -22.94 14.79
C GLN A 358 -12.26 -21.76 15.20
N ASP A 359 -12.79 -21.03 14.22
CA ASP A 359 -13.49 -19.78 14.42
C ASP A 359 -14.99 -19.92 14.20
N ASP A 360 -15.78 -19.28 15.07
CA ASP A 360 -17.25 -19.26 15.01
C ASP A 360 -17.81 -18.14 14.11
N ALA A 361 -16.94 -17.40 13.40
CA ALA A 361 -17.34 -16.26 12.56
C ALA A 361 -18.26 -16.65 11.39
N GLY A 362 -18.33 -17.92 11.05
CA GLY A 362 -19.32 -18.47 10.12
C GLY A 362 -19.15 -18.02 8.68
N CYS A 363 -17.93 -18.15 8.10
CA CYS A 363 -17.62 -17.85 6.69
C CYS A 363 -17.57 -19.13 5.83
N PRO A 364 -18.67 -19.84 5.60
CA PRO A 364 -18.66 -21.15 4.93
C PRO A 364 -18.21 -21.09 3.47
N ILE A 365 -18.55 -20.02 2.75
CA ILE A 365 -18.16 -19.87 1.33
C ILE A 365 -16.65 -19.64 1.25
N LEU A 366 -16.08 -18.80 2.10
CA LEU A 366 -14.63 -18.59 2.19
C LEU A 366 -13.90 -19.90 2.49
N VAL A 367 -14.37 -20.68 3.48
CA VAL A 367 -13.78 -21.99 3.84
C VAL A 367 -13.83 -22.93 2.63
N GLN A 368 -14.98 -23.05 1.98
CA GLN A 368 -15.14 -23.89 0.79
C GLN A 368 -14.17 -23.50 -0.32
N ARG A 369 -14.08 -22.19 -0.63
CA ARG A 369 -13.20 -21.66 -1.69
C ARG A 369 -11.72 -21.88 -1.38
N LEU A 370 -11.28 -21.57 -0.15
CA LEU A 370 -9.89 -21.79 0.26
C LEU A 370 -9.52 -23.27 0.31
N THR A 371 -10.45 -24.15 0.73
CA THR A 371 -10.22 -25.59 0.73
C THR A 371 -10.08 -26.14 -0.69
N ALA A 372 -10.96 -25.73 -1.60
CA ALA A 372 -10.87 -26.09 -3.01
C ALA A 372 -9.56 -25.57 -3.63
N PHE A 373 -9.17 -24.33 -3.30
CA PHE A 373 -7.92 -23.71 -3.75
C PHE A 373 -6.68 -24.47 -3.24
N ALA A 374 -6.68 -24.92 -1.98
CA ALA A 374 -5.61 -25.72 -1.42
C ALA A 374 -5.48 -27.08 -2.14
N GLY A 375 -6.60 -27.72 -2.46
CA GLY A 375 -6.64 -28.93 -3.27
C GLY A 375 -6.08 -28.72 -4.68
N PHE A 376 -6.51 -27.63 -5.34
CA PHE A 376 -6.05 -27.24 -6.67
C PHE A 376 -4.54 -26.96 -6.67
N ARG A 377 -4.03 -26.18 -5.68
CA ARG A 377 -2.61 -25.90 -5.51
C ARG A 377 -1.78 -27.20 -5.51
N LYS A 378 -2.17 -28.16 -4.69
CA LYS A 378 -1.47 -29.45 -4.57
C LYS A 378 -1.52 -30.26 -5.86
N ALA A 379 -2.61 -30.16 -6.63
CA ALA A 379 -2.80 -30.96 -7.85
C ALA A 379 -2.19 -30.32 -9.12
N ARG A 380 -2.06 -28.99 -9.18
CA ARG A 380 -1.76 -28.29 -10.44
C ARG A 380 -0.62 -27.27 -10.35
N LEU A 381 -0.38 -26.65 -9.18
CA LEU A 381 0.62 -25.59 -9.04
C LEU A 381 1.95 -26.13 -8.47
N PHE A 382 2.53 -27.14 -9.11
CA PHE A 382 3.78 -27.76 -8.70
C PHE A 382 4.72 -28.03 -9.86
N GLY A 383 5.98 -28.28 -9.53
CA GLY A 383 7.02 -28.65 -10.50
C GLY A 383 7.49 -27.49 -11.38
N ARG A 384 8.13 -27.84 -12.49
CA ARG A 384 8.57 -26.89 -13.51
C ARG A 384 7.68 -27.04 -14.75
N GLN A 385 6.97 -25.97 -15.11
CA GLN A 385 6.03 -25.96 -16.21
C GLN A 385 6.39 -24.84 -17.21
N SER A 386 5.84 -24.93 -18.43
CA SER A 386 5.98 -23.88 -19.42
C SER A 386 5.15 -22.65 -19.05
N PRO A 387 5.51 -21.44 -19.51
CA PRO A 387 4.69 -20.23 -19.32
C PRO A 387 3.21 -20.41 -19.66
N SER A 388 2.88 -21.05 -20.77
CA SER A 388 1.48 -21.31 -21.16
C SER A 388 0.75 -22.26 -20.22
N ALA A 389 1.45 -23.26 -19.67
CA ALA A 389 0.85 -24.14 -18.68
C ALA A 389 0.63 -23.41 -17.34
N TRP A 390 1.55 -22.55 -16.95
CA TRP A 390 1.38 -21.67 -15.79
C TRP A 390 0.25 -20.66 -15.99
N ALA A 391 0.14 -20.03 -17.16
CA ALA A 391 -0.96 -19.09 -17.45
C ALA A 391 -2.33 -19.75 -17.25
N ARG A 392 -2.51 -20.97 -17.78
CA ARG A 392 -3.75 -21.75 -17.57
C ARG A 392 -3.94 -22.11 -16.11
N GLY A 393 -2.91 -22.65 -15.45
CA GLY A 393 -3.02 -23.02 -14.04
C GLY A 393 -3.34 -21.84 -13.13
N ILE A 394 -2.79 -20.66 -13.41
CA ILE A 394 -3.08 -19.40 -12.71
C ILE A 394 -4.54 -18.97 -12.96
N SER A 395 -5.00 -18.98 -14.20
CA SER A 395 -6.39 -18.64 -14.54
C SER A 395 -7.38 -19.57 -13.85
N GLU A 396 -7.13 -20.89 -13.90
CA GLU A 396 -7.95 -21.90 -13.21
C GLU A 396 -7.93 -21.72 -11.69
N ALA A 397 -6.77 -21.45 -11.10
CA ALA A 397 -6.61 -21.21 -9.66
C ALA A 397 -7.46 -20.01 -9.19
N LEU A 398 -7.41 -18.91 -9.94
CA LEU A 398 -8.22 -17.72 -9.67
C LEU A 398 -9.72 -18.01 -9.80
N ALA A 399 -10.14 -18.80 -10.78
CA ALA A 399 -11.53 -19.22 -10.91
C ALA A 399 -11.98 -20.08 -9.73
N VAL A 400 -11.13 -21.00 -9.23
CA VAL A 400 -11.44 -21.85 -8.07
C VAL A 400 -11.68 -21.01 -6.80
N ILE A 401 -10.90 -19.96 -6.56
CA ILE A 401 -11.08 -19.08 -5.41
C ILE A 401 -12.25 -18.09 -5.60
N GLY A 402 -12.87 -18.10 -6.79
CA GLY A 402 -14.03 -17.26 -7.13
C GLY A 402 -13.68 -15.83 -7.53
N PHE A 403 -12.48 -15.61 -8.08
CA PHE A 403 -12.10 -14.34 -8.68
C PHE A 403 -12.85 -14.12 -10.01
N PRO A 404 -13.34 -12.92 -10.34
CA PRO A 404 -13.14 -11.63 -9.67
C PRO A 404 -14.24 -11.25 -8.65
N GLY A 405 -14.89 -12.20 -8.02
CA GLY A 405 -15.98 -11.99 -7.08
C GLY A 405 -17.36 -12.09 -7.75
N GLU A 406 -18.42 -11.85 -7.00
CA GLU A 406 -19.82 -12.03 -7.42
C GLU A 406 -20.50 -10.70 -7.76
N ARG A 407 -19.96 -9.59 -7.27
CA ARG A 407 -20.51 -8.27 -7.56
C ARG A 407 -20.25 -7.84 -9.00
N GLY A 408 -21.13 -7.01 -9.54
CA GLY A 408 -20.87 -6.38 -10.84
C GLY A 408 -19.60 -5.54 -10.80
N LEU A 409 -18.73 -5.73 -11.78
CA LEU A 409 -17.54 -4.90 -11.95
C LEU A 409 -17.96 -3.54 -12.53
N ASP A 410 -17.31 -2.47 -12.06
CA ASP A 410 -17.44 -1.18 -12.72
C ASP A 410 -16.67 -1.16 -14.06
N SER A 411 -16.81 -0.08 -14.83
CA SER A 411 -16.18 0.02 -16.16
C SER A 411 -14.65 -0.09 -16.11
N VAL A 412 -14.02 0.49 -15.08
CA VAL A 412 -12.56 0.45 -14.92
C VAL A 412 -12.11 -0.96 -14.53
N GLU A 413 -12.80 -1.57 -13.59
CA GLU A 413 -12.54 -2.95 -13.16
C GLU A 413 -12.74 -3.96 -14.29
N PHE A 414 -13.80 -3.78 -15.08
CA PHE A 414 -14.06 -4.65 -16.25
C PHE A 414 -12.93 -4.55 -17.27
N GLN A 415 -12.49 -3.34 -17.59
CA GLN A 415 -11.38 -3.12 -18.51
C GLN A 415 -10.05 -3.65 -17.93
N ALA A 416 -9.79 -3.45 -16.63
CA ALA A 416 -8.60 -3.99 -15.95
C ALA A 416 -8.62 -5.52 -15.93
N HIS A 417 -9.81 -6.14 -15.79
CA HIS A 417 -9.97 -7.59 -15.87
C HIS A 417 -9.68 -8.10 -17.31
N GLY A 418 -10.18 -7.41 -18.34
CA GLY A 418 -9.82 -7.71 -19.72
C GLY A 418 -8.31 -7.62 -19.95
N LYS A 419 -7.68 -6.55 -19.47
CA LYS A 419 -6.23 -6.36 -19.58
C LYS A 419 -5.41 -7.41 -18.82
N TRP A 420 -5.93 -7.91 -17.69
CA TRP A 420 -5.34 -9.05 -16.97
C TRP A 420 -5.30 -10.31 -17.84
N HIS A 421 -6.35 -10.60 -18.59
CA HIS A 421 -6.37 -11.76 -19.51
C HIS A 421 -5.42 -11.58 -20.69
N GLU A 422 -5.31 -10.38 -21.24
CA GLU A 422 -4.28 -10.06 -22.24
C GLU A 422 -2.87 -10.29 -21.69
N LEU A 423 -2.59 -9.82 -20.46
CA LEU A 423 -1.31 -10.05 -19.79
C LEU A 423 -1.01 -11.55 -19.62
N LEU A 424 -2.01 -12.36 -19.25
CA LEU A 424 -1.83 -13.82 -19.16
C LEU A 424 -1.56 -14.45 -20.53
N ALA A 425 -2.16 -13.95 -21.60
CA ALA A 425 -1.87 -14.40 -22.96
C ALA A 425 -0.43 -14.02 -23.38
N ASP A 426 0.00 -12.79 -23.08
CA ASP A 426 1.38 -12.34 -23.32
C ASP A 426 2.39 -13.17 -22.52
N PHE A 427 2.04 -13.50 -21.27
CA PHE A 427 2.87 -14.39 -20.46
C PHE A 427 2.95 -15.82 -21.05
N ALA A 428 1.83 -16.36 -21.54
CA ALA A 428 1.79 -17.66 -22.21
C ALA A 428 2.65 -17.69 -23.47
N ALA A 429 2.69 -16.58 -24.22
CA ALA A 429 3.51 -16.45 -25.43
C ALA A 429 5.02 -16.53 -25.16
N LEU A 430 5.46 -16.40 -23.91
CA LEU A 430 6.86 -16.58 -23.51
C LEU A 430 7.37 -18.01 -23.67
N ASP A 431 6.53 -19.00 -23.92
CA ASP A 431 6.92 -20.38 -24.24
C ASP A 431 7.99 -20.47 -25.34
N ARG A 432 7.98 -19.49 -26.25
CA ARG A 432 8.88 -19.44 -27.40
C ARG A 432 10.32 -19.08 -27.01
N VAL A 433 10.48 -18.30 -25.95
CA VAL A 433 11.79 -17.70 -25.58
C VAL A 433 12.27 -18.12 -24.20
N LEU A 434 11.42 -18.72 -23.38
CA LEU A 434 11.76 -19.12 -22.02
C LEU A 434 11.63 -20.63 -21.80
N PRO A 435 12.54 -21.21 -21.02
CA PRO A 435 12.44 -22.59 -20.57
C PRO A 435 11.34 -22.73 -19.48
N ARG A 436 11.05 -23.98 -19.13
CA ARG A 436 10.16 -24.30 -17.99
C ARG A 436 10.69 -23.71 -16.69
N ALA A 437 9.81 -23.13 -15.89
CA ALA A 437 10.12 -22.46 -14.62
C ALA A 437 9.30 -23.01 -13.45
N GLY A 438 9.75 -22.77 -12.23
CA GLY A 438 9.00 -23.03 -11.01
C GLY A 438 7.87 -22.02 -10.80
N TYR A 439 6.94 -22.33 -9.87
CA TYR A 439 5.80 -21.48 -9.56
C TYR A 439 6.21 -20.06 -9.14
N GLY A 440 7.15 -19.95 -8.20
CA GLY A 440 7.61 -18.64 -7.69
C GLY A 440 8.22 -17.78 -8.79
N ASP A 441 9.04 -18.36 -9.69
CA ASP A 441 9.63 -17.64 -10.82
C ASP A 441 8.56 -17.17 -11.81
N ALA A 442 7.56 -18.04 -12.08
CA ALA A 442 6.45 -17.71 -12.98
C ALA A 442 5.60 -16.54 -12.45
N VAL A 443 5.20 -16.59 -11.16
CA VAL A 443 4.42 -15.51 -10.53
C VAL A 443 5.24 -14.23 -10.43
N SER A 444 6.52 -14.31 -10.07
CA SER A 444 7.41 -13.14 -10.01
C SER A 444 7.56 -12.47 -11.37
N ARG A 445 7.68 -13.24 -12.44
CA ARG A 445 7.73 -12.73 -13.82
C ARG A 445 6.40 -12.08 -14.22
N LEU A 446 5.28 -12.75 -13.97
CA LEU A 446 3.96 -12.22 -14.27
C LEU A 446 3.72 -10.88 -13.53
N ARG A 447 4.16 -10.80 -12.27
CA ARG A 447 4.07 -9.56 -11.47
C ARG A 447 4.89 -8.43 -12.08
N ARG A 448 6.14 -8.70 -12.52
CA ARG A 448 6.94 -7.69 -13.24
C ARG A 448 6.25 -7.24 -14.52
N MET A 449 5.76 -8.17 -15.33
CA MET A 449 5.01 -7.79 -16.54
C MET A 449 3.80 -6.90 -16.23
N ALA A 450 3.10 -7.16 -15.11
CA ALA A 450 1.98 -6.31 -14.68
C ALA A 450 2.43 -4.92 -14.18
N VAL A 451 3.62 -4.82 -13.58
CA VAL A 451 4.23 -3.53 -13.19
C VAL A 451 4.63 -2.74 -14.43
N ASP A 452 5.22 -3.40 -15.42
CA ASP A 452 5.72 -2.76 -16.65
C ASP A 452 4.58 -2.42 -17.63
N THR A 453 3.41 -3.05 -17.48
CA THR A 453 2.24 -2.78 -18.31
C THR A 453 1.51 -1.55 -17.77
N LEU A 454 1.70 -0.40 -18.43
CA LEU A 454 0.91 0.79 -18.16
C LEU A 454 -0.49 0.59 -18.74
N PHE A 455 -1.50 0.75 -17.90
CA PHE A 455 -2.88 0.63 -18.27
C PHE A 455 -3.62 1.94 -17.97
N GLN A 456 -4.32 2.43 -18.96
CA GLN A 456 -5.24 3.56 -18.87
C GLN A 456 -6.61 3.10 -19.32
N PRO A 457 -7.63 3.13 -18.46
CA PRO A 457 -8.99 2.82 -18.87
C PRO A 457 -9.45 3.75 -20.00
N GLU A 458 -10.15 3.23 -20.96
CA GLU A 458 -10.78 4.05 -22.01
C GLU A 458 -11.83 4.95 -21.37
N THR A 459 -11.71 6.22 -21.67
CA THR A 459 -12.68 7.25 -21.26
C THR A 459 -13.29 7.89 -22.50
N PRO A 460 -14.56 8.35 -22.43
CA PRO A 460 -15.13 9.17 -23.48
C PRO A 460 -14.22 10.36 -23.84
N ALA A 461 -14.40 10.91 -25.03
CA ALA A 461 -13.72 12.16 -25.38
C ALA A 461 -14.14 13.27 -24.40
N VAL A 462 -13.16 13.88 -23.75
CA VAL A 462 -13.35 14.95 -22.75
C VAL A 462 -12.62 16.21 -23.18
N PRO A 463 -13.14 17.40 -22.83
CA PRO A 463 -12.59 18.67 -23.32
C PRO A 463 -11.22 19.02 -22.73
N ILE A 464 -10.87 18.53 -21.54
CA ILE A 464 -9.61 18.82 -20.87
C ILE A 464 -8.68 17.60 -20.98
N GLN A 465 -7.50 17.81 -21.58
CA GLN A 465 -6.46 16.80 -21.74
C GLN A 465 -5.24 17.18 -20.90
N VAL A 466 -4.89 16.35 -19.90
CA VAL A 466 -3.65 16.48 -19.15
C VAL A 466 -2.60 15.57 -19.77
N LEU A 467 -1.50 16.13 -20.25
CA LEU A 467 -0.56 15.53 -21.19
C LEU A 467 0.87 15.60 -20.68
N GLY A 468 1.69 14.64 -21.04
CA GLY A 468 3.14 14.75 -20.95
C GLY A 468 3.72 15.67 -22.06
N GLU A 469 4.99 16.01 -21.94
CA GLU A 469 5.68 16.96 -22.82
C GLU A 469 5.61 16.63 -24.31
N PHE A 470 5.73 15.34 -24.68
CA PHE A 470 5.72 14.89 -26.09
C PHE A 470 4.31 14.62 -26.62
N GLU A 471 3.33 14.43 -25.76
CA GLU A 471 1.99 14.05 -26.18
C GLU A 471 1.19 15.20 -26.74
N ALA A 472 1.53 16.43 -26.32
CA ALA A 472 0.92 17.65 -26.85
C ALA A 472 1.45 18.04 -28.23
N THR A 473 2.57 17.44 -28.67
CA THR A 473 3.18 17.76 -29.96
C THR A 473 2.25 17.39 -31.11
N GLY A 474 2.01 18.33 -32.00
CA GLY A 474 1.12 18.15 -33.16
C GLY A 474 -0.38 18.28 -32.85
N MET A 475 -0.79 18.49 -31.59
CA MET A 475 -2.17 18.77 -31.22
C MET A 475 -2.47 20.28 -31.22
N GLU A 476 -3.70 20.66 -31.51
CA GLU A 476 -4.20 22.04 -31.46
C GLU A 476 -5.21 22.18 -30.32
N PHE A 477 -5.07 23.27 -29.56
CA PHE A 477 -5.97 23.62 -28.45
C PHE A 477 -6.54 25.02 -28.65
N ASP A 478 -7.63 25.31 -28.01
CA ASP A 478 -8.14 26.67 -27.89
C ASP A 478 -7.44 27.38 -26.73
N HIS A 479 -7.18 26.63 -25.64
CA HIS A 479 -6.48 27.10 -24.45
C HIS A 479 -5.42 26.06 -24.02
N LEU A 480 -4.22 26.51 -23.69
CA LEU A 480 -3.11 25.67 -23.28
C LEU A 480 -2.44 26.20 -22.01
N TRP A 481 -2.30 25.35 -21.02
CA TRP A 481 -1.49 25.61 -19.83
C TRP A 481 -0.31 24.65 -19.79
N VAL A 482 0.90 25.17 -19.63
CA VAL A 482 2.12 24.36 -19.43
C VAL A 482 2.67 24.66 -18.05
N MET A 483 2.75 23.68 -17.19
CA MET A 483 3.17 23.83 -15.80
C MET A 483 4.53 23.20 -15.50
N GLY A 484 5.11 23.54 -14.33
CA GLY A 484 6.35 22.96 -13.86
C GLY A 484 7.61 23.48 -14.58
N LEU A 485 7.56 24.68 -15.16
CA LEU A 485 8.66 25.24 -15.95
C LEU A 485 9.67 26.02 -15.10
N SER A 486 10.26 25.35 -14.10
CA SER A 486 11.33 25.92 -13.28
C SER A 486 12.72 25.74 -13.92
N ASP A 487 13.71 26.44 -13.40
CA ASP A 487 15.11 26.35 -13.81
C ASP A 487 15.75 25.00 -13.50
N GLU A 488 15.22 24.22 -12.55
CA GLU A 488 15.69 22.87 -12.24
C GLU A 488 15.02 21.78 -13.10
N SER A 489 13.76 21.98 -13.51
CA SER A 489 12.97 20.97 -14.23
C SER A 489 12.97 21.17 -15.74
N TRP A 490 13.18 22.41 -16.24
CA TRP A 490 13.10 22.69 -17.66
C TRP A 490 14.21 23.65 -18.13
N PRO A 491 15.15 23.24 -19.01
CA PRO A 491 15.22 21.93 -19.66
C PRO A 491 15.61 20.80 -18.69
N PRO A 492 15.10 19.57 -18.89
CA PRO A 492 15.51 18.43 -18.09
C PRO A 492 16.98 18.10 -18.31
N GLY A 493 17.65 17.57 -17.28
CA GLY A 493 19.02 17.09 -17.42
C GLY A 493 19.16 16.00 -18.47
N PRO A 494 20.33 15.87 -19.11
CA PRO A 494 20.57 14.81 -20.09
C PRO A 494 20.47 13.43 -19.44
N ARG A 495 19.92 12.46 -20.18
CA ARG A 495 19.81 11.06 -19.76
C ARG A 495 20.34 10.13 -20.87
N PRO A 496 21.66 10.13 -21.12
CA PRO A 496 22.25 9.24 -22.11
C PRO A 496 22.08 7.79 -21.68
N ASN A 497 21.79 6.91 -22.61
CA ASN A 497 21.77 5.49 -22.33
C ASN A 497 23.18 4.99 -21.98
N PRO A 498 23.42 4.30 -20.84
CA PRO A 498 24.76 3.93 -20.36
C PRO A 498 25.48 2.92 -21.27
N PHE A 499 24.74 2.12 -22.02
CA PHE A 499 25.29 1.08 -22.91
C PHE A 499 25.74 1.61 -24.27
N LEU A 500 25.48 2.89 -24.58
CA LEU A 500 25.96 3.55 -25.80
C LEU A 500 26.99 4.64 -25.42
N PRO A 501 28.13 4.73 -26.11
CA PRO A 501 29.09 5.80 -25.83
C PRO A 501 28.43 7.19 -25.89
N VAL A 502 28.57 7.99 -24.83
CA VAL A 502 27.94 9.31 -24.72
C VAL A 502 28.38 10.22 -25.88
N ALA A 503 29.66 10.15 -26.30
CA ALA A 503 30.14 10.87 -27.43
C ALA A 503 29.42 10.48 -28.73
N LEU A 504 29.16 9.19 -28.95
CA LEU A 504 28.41 8.72 -30.11
C LEU A 504 26.96 9.23 -30.10
N GLN A 505 26.30 9.17 -28.93
CA GLN A 505 24.93 9.70 -28.78
C GLN A 505 24.88 11.21 -29.08
N ARG A 506 25.84 11.98 -28.55
CA ARG A 506 25.95 13.42 -28.82
C ARG A 506 26.21 13.70 -30.31
N ASP A 507 27.18 13.02 -30.93
CA ASP A 507 27.58 13.23 -32.31
C ASP A 507 26.51 12.80 -33.32
N ALA A 508 25.63 11.88 -32.91
CA ALA A 508 24.46 11.51 -33.68
C ALA A 508 23.28 12.46 -33.47
N GLY A 509 23.38 13.36 -32.49
CA GLY A 509 22.34 14.32 -32.16
C GLY A 509 21.14 13.72 -31.42
N LEU A 510 21.35 12.68 -30.59
CA LEU A 510 20.26 12.16 -29.71
C LEU A 510 19.83 13.27 -28.77
N PRO A 511 18.53 13.58 -28.66
CA PRO A 511 18.06 14.72 -27.87
C PRO A 511 18.50 14.68 -26.41
N GLN A 512 18.41 13.53 -25.77
CA GLN A 512 18.78 13.36 -24.35
C GLN A 512 20.25 12.89 -24.17
N GLY A 513 21.00 12.74 -25.24
CA GLY A 513 22.39 12.28 -25.21
C GLY A 513 23.38 13.31 -24.66
N SER A 514 22.99 14.56 -24.51
CA SER A 514 23.83 15.65 -23.99
C SER A 514 22.98 16.83 -23.48
N ALA A 515 23.56 17.69 -22.63
CA ALA A 515 22.90 18.90 -22.16
C ALA A 515 22.50 19.85 -23.32
N ALA A 516 23.35 19.96 -24.33
CA ALA A 516 23.04 20.76 -25.52
C ALA A 516 21.85 20.18 -26.31
N GLY A 517 21.78 18.86 -26.46
CA GLY A 517 20.65 18.18 -27.10
C GLY A 517 19.35 18.33 -26.33
N SER A 518 19.40 18.19 -25.00
CA SER A 518 18.24 18.41 -24.13
C SER A 518 17.74 19.84 -24.20
N LEU A 519 18.65 20.83 -24.16
CA LEU A 519 18.30 22.24 -24.28
C LEU A 519 17.66 22.54 -25.65
N GLU A 520 18.20 22.01 -26.73
CA GLU A 520 17.68 22.23 -28.10
C GLU A 520 16.28 21.62 -28.27
N LEU A 521 16.09 20.39 -27.74
CA LEU A 521 14.77 19.76 -27.71
C LEU A 521 13.77 20.62 -26.92
N SER A 522 14.12 21.02 -25.70
CA SER A 522 13.25 21.82 -24.84
C SER A 522 12.91 23.18 -25.44
N ARG A 523 13.88 23.81 -26.14
CA ARG A 523 13.64 25.06 -26.85
C ARG A 523 12.62 24.89 -27.98
N ARG A 524 12.71 23.80 -28.74
CA ARG A 524 11.74 23.51 -29.82
C ARG A 524 10.36 23.21 -29.25
N LEU A 525 10.26 22.34 -28.22
CA LEU A 525 8.99 22.04 -27.57
C LEU A 525 8.32 23.27 -26.96
N THR A 526 9.09 24.14 -26.30
CA THR A 526 8.57 25.41 -25.77
C THR A 526 8.04 26.31 -26.91
N GLY A 527 8.78 26.41 -28.02
CA GLY A 527 8.34 27.12 -29.20
C GLY A 527 7.06 26.55 -29.83
N GLU A 528 6.96 25.24 -29.88
CA GLU A 528 5.76 24.52 -30.32
C GLU A 528 4.56 24.88 -29.42
N TRP A 529 4.67 24.75 -28.10
CA TRP A 529 3.57 25.05 -27.14
C TRP A 529 3.07 26.48 -27.29
N LEU A 530 3.99 27.44 -27.46
CA LEU A 530 3.64 28.84 -27.68
C LEU A 530 2.82 29.10 -28.95
N CYS A 531 2.84 28.20 -29.92
CA CYS A 531 2.14 28.32 -31.19
C CYS A 531 0.91 27.40 -31.35
N ARG A 532 0.48 26.68 -30.29
CA ARG A 532 -0.57 25.64 -30.40
C ARG A 532 -1.95 26.02 -29.88
N ALA A 533 -2.10 27.18 -29.25
CA ALA A 533 -3.38 27.65 -28.75
C ALA A 533 -3.57 29.16 -28.95
N GLY A 534 -4.80 29.62 -28.86
CA GLY A 534 -5.16 31.04 -28.83
C GLY A 534 -4.72 31.74 -27.55
N GLU A 535 -4.76 31.01 -26.41
CA GLU A 535 -4.25 31.45 -25.11
C GLU A 535 -3.26 30.42 -24.58
N VAL A 536 -2.06 30.85 -24.17
CA VAL A 536 -1.03 30.00 -23.60
C VAL A 536 -0.56 30.57 -22.26
N VAL A 537 -0.70 29.78 -21.20
CA VAL A 537 -0.18 30.07 -19.86
C VAL A 537 1.02 29.17 -19.59
N LEU A 538 2.18 29.76 -19.28
CA LEU A 538 3.37 29.05 -18.85
C LEU A 538 3.57 29.30 -17.35
N SER A 539 3.62 28.27 -16.54
CA SER A 539 3.75 28.45 -15.10
C SER A 539 4.94 27.73 -14.49
N TYR A 540 5.37 28.21 -13.34
CA TYR A 540 6.41 27.59 -12.53
C TYR A 540 6.16 27.81 -11.05
N PRO A 541 6.51 26.84 -10.17
CA PRO A 541 6.49 27.01 -8.73
C PRO A 541 7.73 27.81 -8.26
N ARG A 542 7.57 28.68 -7.27
CA ARG A 542 8.68 29.41 -6.62
C ARG A 542 9.40 28.57 -5.58
N HIS A 543 8.72 27.58 -5.02
CA HIS A 543 9.30 26.66 -4.04
C HIS A 543 8.88 25.22 -4.32
N GLU A 544 9.78 24.31 -4.01
CA GLU A 544 9.50 22.89 -3.93
C GLU A 544 10.20 22.34 -2.66
N ASP A 545 9.40 21.90 -1.68
CA ASP A 545 9.86 21.65 -0.34
C ASP A 545 10.62 22.88 0.22
N ASP A 546 11.87 22.70 0.67
CA ASP A 546 12.73 23.78 1.22
C ASP A 546 13.57 24.51 0.13
N ARG A 547 13.35 24.22 -1.16
CA ARG A 547 14.14 24.81 -2.27
C ARG A 547 13.41 25.96 -2.92
N GLU A 548 14.10 27.07 -3.12
CA GLU A 548 13.65 28.18 -3.93
C GLU A 548 13.94 27.93 -5.40
N LEU A 549 12.94 28.09 -6.25
CA LEU A 549 12.98 27.87 -7.70
C LEU A 549 12.76 29.18 -8.47
N LYS A 550 13.32 29.24 -9.68
CA LYS A 550 13.16 30.36 -10.60
C LYS A 550 12.49 29.91 -11.89
N ALA A 551 11.97 30.86 -12.66
CA ALA A 551 11.47 30.56 -13.99
C ALA A 551 12.56 29.96 -14.87
N SER A 552 12.22 28.96 -15.67
CA SER A 552 13.11 28.45 -16.71
C SER A 552 13.60 29.59 -17.63
N PRO A 553 14.88 29.61 -17.99
CA PRO A 553 15.39 30.56 -18.98
C PRO A 553 14.64 30.54 -20.33
N LEU A 554 14.04 29.40 -20.69
CA LEU A 554 13.30 29.23 -21.94
C LEU A 554 11.97 29.97 -21.99
N ILE A 555 11.43 30.38 -20.83
CA ILE A 555 10.17 31.12 -20.73
C ILE A 555 10.36 32.56 -20.25
N SER A 556 11.58 32.99 -20.02
CA SER A 556 11.91 34.30 -19.46
C SER A 556 11.45 35.47 -20.35
N ALA A 557 11.40 35.29 -21.69
CA ALA A 557 10.95 36.29 -22.66
C ALA A 557 9.41 36.50 -22.63
N VAL A 558 8.64 35.58 -22.02
CA VAL A 558 7.17 35.70 -21.90
C VAL A 558 6.84 36.62 -20.74
N PRO A 559 5.95 37.64 -20.91
CA PRO A 559 5.64 38.57 -19.83
C PRO A 559 5.00 37.85 -18.62
N GLU A 560 5.48 38.18 -17.44
CA GLU A 560 4.88 37.71 -16.19
C GLU A 560 3.66 38.56 -15.85
N GLN A 561 2.53 37.90 -15.64
CA GLN A 561 1.27 38.57 -15.35
C GLN A 561 0.50 37.80 -14.28
N GLU A 562 -0.18 38.52 -13.39
CA GLU A 562 -1.13 37.91 -12.48
C GLU A 562 -2.42 37.55 -13.23
N LEU A 563 -2.91 36.34 -12.99
CA LEU A 563 -4.14 35.84 -13.56
C LEU A 563 -5.23 35.78 -12.50
N ALA A 564 -6.25 36.62 -12.62
CA ALA A 564 -7.42 36.57 -11.77
C ALA A 564 -8.28 35.35 -12.14
N LEU A 565 -8.43 34.41 -11.22
CA LEU A 565 -9.23 33.22 -11.41
C LEU A 565 -10.37 33.16 -10.41
N PRO A 566 -11.52 32.56 -10.77
CA PRO A 566 -12.58 32.30 -9.82
C PRO A 566 -12.09 31.43 -8.66
N GLY A 567 -12.52 31.77 -7.45
CA GLY A 567 -12.18 30.99 -6.27
C GLY A 567 -13.08 29.76 -6.14
N TYR A 568 -12.74 28.67 -6.77
CA TYR A 568 -13.43 27.39 -6.58
C TYR A 568 -13.03 26.78 -5.24
N VAL A 569 -14.01 26.65 -4.35
CA VAL A 569 -13.80 26.18 -2.98
C VAL A 569 -14.40 24.78 -2.84
N SER A 570 -13.59 23.82 -2.39
CA SER A 570 -14.10 22.49 -2.07
C SER A 570 -15.10 22.54 -0.91
N TYR A 571 -16.00 21.57 -0.79
CA TYR A 571 -16.92 21.49 0.36
C TYR A 571 -16.19 21.48 1.69
N ARG A 572 -15.07 20.76 1.78
CA ARG A 572 -14.22 20.75 2.97
C ARG A 572 -13.77 22.16 3.35
N ASP A 573 -13.23 22.91 2.38
CA ASP A 573 -12.73 24.26 2.64
C ASP A 573 -13.88 25.24 2.90
N ALA A 574 -15.04 25.03 2.28
CA ALA A 574 -16.25 25.83 2.56
C ALA A 574 -16.74 25.61 3.99
N VAL A 575 -16.76 24.36 4.48
CA VAL A 575 -17.11 24.03 5.87
C VAL A 575 -16.11 24.66 6.84
N HIS A 576 -14.81 24.53 6.57
CA HIS A 576 -13.75 25.13 7.40
C HIS A 576 -13.83 26.67 7.43
N ARG A 577 -14.10 27.30 6.29
CA ARG A 577 -14.24 28.79 6.22
C ARG A 577 -15.46 29.32 6.97
N ARG A 578 -16.56 28.57 6.97
CA ARG A 578 -17.77 28.95 7.72
C ARG A 578 -17.53 29.01 9.22
N ARG A 579 -16.59 28.21 9.75
CA ARG A 579 -16.28 28.09 11.19
C ARG A 579 -17.50 27.93 12.09
N GLN A 580 -18.61 27.44 11.56
CA GLN A 580 -19.81 27.10 12.31
C GLN A 580 -19.60 25.71 12.92
N LEU A 581 -18.81 25.67 13.98
CA LEU A 581 -18.61 24.45 14.77
C LEU A 581 -19.64 24.49 15.90
N GLU A 582 -20.51 23.50 15.93
CA GLU A 582 -21.34 23.23 17.09
C GLU A 582 -20.45 22.47 18.09
N SER A 583 -20.27 23.06 19.28
CA SER A 583 -19.56 22.39 20.37
C SER A 583 -20.58 21.71 21.26
N SER A 584 -20.61 20.39 21.26
CA SER A 584 -21.45 19.63 22.19
C SER A 584 -20.53 18.86 23.17
N GLU A 585 -20.83 18.96 24.47
CA GLU A 585 -20.17 18.13 25.47
C GLU A 585 -20.90 16.80 25.56
N ASP A 586 -20.34 15.76 24.97
CA ASP A 586 -20.80 14.39 25.06
C ASP A 586 -19.99 13.63 26.12
N ALA A 587 -20.19 14.06 27.39
CA ALA A 587 -19.47 13.52 28.54
C ALA A 587 -20.21 12.37 29.24
N LYS A 588 -21.45 12.05 28.82
CA LYS A 588 -22.31 11.07 29.49
C LYS A 588 -22.90 10.07 28.52
N ALA A 589 -22.66 8.81 28.81
CA ALA A 589 -23.37 7.68 28.19
C ALA A 589 -24.64 7.30 28.97
N PRO A 590 -25.58 6.55 28.38
CA PRO A 590 -26.70 6.00 29.10
C PRO A 590 -26.23 5.17 30.32
N PRO A 591 -26.88 5.26 31.47
CA PRO A 591 -26.52 4.43 32.63
C PRO A 591 -26.69 2.95 32.33
N LEU A 592 -25.91 2.11 32.99
CA LEU A 592 -26.06 0.66 32.91
C LEU A 592 -27.30 0.25 33.71
N ALA A 593 -28.02 -0.76 33.22
CA ALA A 593 -29.08 -1.40 33.99
C ALA A 593 -28.50 -2.04 35.27
N ALA A 594 -29.24 -1.99 36.36
CA ALA A 594 -28.79 -2.61 37.60
C ALA A 594 -28.50 -4.11 37.41
N GLY A 595 -27.31 -4.55 37.81
CA GLY A 595 -26.85 -5.91 37.66
C GLY A 595 -26.40 -6.30 36.23
N ALA A 596 -26.26 -5.36 35.31
CA ALA A 596 -25.72 -5.64 33.98
C ALA A 596 -24.31 -6.23 34.10
N ALA A 597 -24.07 -7.36 33.41
CA ALA A 597 -22.77 -7.96 33.35
C ALA A 597 -21.87 -7.15 32.37
N VAL A 598 -20.73 -6.71 32.85
CA VAL A 598 -19.73 -5.97 32.03
C VAL A 598 -18.52 -6.86 31.82
N GLY A 599 -18.12 -7.00 30.57
CA GLY A 599 -16.84 -7.65 30.22
C GLY A 599 -15.63 -6.83 30.70
N GLY A 600 -14.47 -7.49 30.85
CA GLY A 600 -13.22 -6.82 31.25
C GLY A 600 -12.82 -6.98 32.73
N GLY A 601 -13.69 -7.45 33.59
CA GLY A 601 -13.37 -7.74 35.01
C GLY A 601 -12.79 -6.52 35.73
N THR A 602 -11.67 -6.70 36.45
CA THR A 602 -10.98 -5.62 37.21
C THR A 602 -10.42 -4.52 36.31
N ALA A 603 -10.18 -4.80 35.01
CA ALA A 603 -9.70 -3.80 34.04
C ALA A 603 -10.68 -2.65 33.86
N VAL A 604 -12.00 -2.88 34.00
CA VAL A 604 -13.01 -1.81 33.96
C VAL A 604 -12.67 -0.70 34.96
N ILE A 605 -12.35 -1.07 36.18
CA ILE A 605 -12.02 -0.12 37.25
C ILE A 605 -10.69 0.57 36.96
N ARG A 606 -9.67 -0.18 36.53
CA ARG A 606 -8.36 0.38 36.15
C ARG A 606 -8.47 1.39 35.01
N ASP A 607 -9.17 1.03 33.97
CA ASP A 607 -9.28 1.88 32.77
C ASP A 607 -10.12 3.12 33.06
N HIS A 608 -11.18 3.01 33.91
CA HIS A 608 -11.94 4.18 34.34
C HIS A 608 -11.15 5.07 35.30
N ALA A 609 -10.32 4.48 36.17
CA ALA A 609 -9.39 5.25 37.01
C ALA A 609 -8.35 6.01 36.16
N ALA A 610 -7.90 5.40 35.07
CA ALA A 610 -6.98 6.04 34.12
C ALA A 610 -7.66 7.15 33.31
N CYS A 611 -8.82 6.88 32.72
CA CYS A 611 -9.65 7.84 31.97
C CYS A 611 -11.08 7.28 31.81
N PRO A 612 -12.13 7.99 32.26
CA PRO A 612 -13.50 7.55 32.10
C PRO A 612 -13.88 7.21 30.66
N PHE A 613 -13.48 8.04 29.68
CA PHE A 613 -13.72 7.77 28.27
C PHE A 613 -13.06 6.46 27.83
N ARG A 614 -11.84 6.19 28.26
CA ARG A 614 -11.13 4.94 27.92
C ARG A 614 -11.93 3.72 28.34
N ALA A 615 -12.40 3.70 29.59
CA ALA A 615 -13.23 2.60 30.07
C ALA A 615 -14.55 2.47 29.30
N PHE A 616 -15.21 3.57 29.01
CA PHE A 616 -16.42 3.60 28.19
C PHE A 616 -16.17 3.02 26.79
N ALA A 617 -15.13 3.51 26.11
CA ALA A 617 -14.79 3.05 24.76
C ALA A 617 -14.45 1.55 24.72
N LEU A 618 -13.59 1.08 25.63
CA LEU A 618 -13.14 -0.31 25.64
C LEU A 618 -14.24 -1.28 26.12
N HIS A 619 -14.89 -0.99 27.24
CA HIS A 619 -15.75 -1.96 27.92
C HIS A 619 -17.24 -1.82 27.59
N ARG A 620 -17.68 -0.72 26.98
CA ARG A 620 -19.08 -0.53 26.56
C ARG A 620 -19.25 -0.49 25.06
N LEU A 621 -18.30 0.09 24.33
CA LEU A 621 -18.37 0.18 22.87
C LEU A 621 -17.53 -0.90 22.17
N GLY A 622 -16.64 -1.59 22.89
CA GLY A 622 -15.73 -2.58 22.28
C GLY A 622 -14.76 -1.95 21.29
N ALA A 623 -14.35 -0.69 21.53
CA ALA A 623 -13.43 0.04 20.68
C ALA A 623 -11.96 -0.29 20.97
N ASP A 624 -11.63 -1.58 20.91
CA ASP A 624 -10.24 -2.04 21.01
C ASP A 624 -9.46 -1.79 19.72
N GLY A 625 -8.14 -1.55 19.84
CA GLY A 625 -7.24 -1.59 18.71
C GLY A 625 -7.19 -2.97 18.06
N LEU A 626 -6.90 -3.02 16.76
CA LEU A 626 -6.63 -4.30 16.11
C LEU A 626 -5.27 -4.84 16.56
N GLU A 627 -5.27 -6.09 17.00
CA GLU A 627 -4.03 -6.78 17.35
C GLU A 627 -3.15 -6.94 16.10
N GLU A 628 -1.84 -6.77 16.27
CA GLU A 628 -0.87 -7.07 15.23
C GLU A 628 -0.24 -8.43 15.50
N PRO A 629 -0.29 -9.37 14.54
CA PRO A 629 0.39 -10.64 14.68
C PRO A 629 1.88 -10.45 14.96
N HIS A 630 2.38 -11.10 16.01
CA HIS A 630 3.75 -10.96 16.45
C HIS A 630 4.50 -12.30 16.49
N ALA A 631 5.79 -12.24 16.29
CA ALA A 631 6.65 -13.42 16.41
C ALA A 631 6.98 -13.69 17.88
N GLY A 632 6.91 -14.95 18.29
CA GLY A 632 7.26 -15.35 19.64
C GLY A 632 6.19 -15.01 20.68
N LEU A 633 6.59 -14.94 21.95
CA LEU A 633 5.72 -14.60 23.07
C LEU A 633 5.79 -13.11 23.40
N ASN A 634 4.65 -12.45 23.53
CA ASN A 634 4.57 -11.10 24.05
C ASN A 634 4.71 -11.06 25.60
N ALA A 635 4.74 -9.86 26.17
CA ALA A 635 4.92 -9.67 27.61
C ALA A 635 3.77 -10.26 28.44
N LEU A 636 2.53 -10.16 27.97
CA LEU A 636 1.33 -10.68 28.61
C LEU A 636 1.33 -12.22 28.63
N GLU A 637 1.65 -12.86 27.50
CA GLU A 637 1.77 -14.32 27.38
C GLU A 637 2.85 -14.87 28.30
N ARG A 638 4.01 -14.18 28.39
CA ARG A 638 5.09 -14.53 29.32
C ARG A 638 4.68 -14.40 30.78
N GLY A 639 3.89 -13.38 31.10
CA GLY A 639 3.28 -13.23 32.43
C GLY A 639 2.33 -14.39 32.74
N THR A 640 1.41 -14.69 31.84
CA THR A 640 0.45 -15.78 31.98
C THR A 640 1.11 -17.14 32.20
N LEU A 641 2.24 -17.42 31.55
CA LEU A 641 3.01 -18.64 31.77
C LEU A 641 3.55 -18.71 33.20
N VAL A 642 4.07 -17.63 33.77
CA VAL A 642 4.58 -17.57 35.15
C VAL A 642 3.43 -17.82 36.14
N HIS A 643 2.31 -17.12 35.98
CA HIS A 643 1.12 -17.32 36.82
C HIS A 643 0.66 -18.80 36.87
N ARG A 644 0.58 -19.43 35.68
CA ARG A 644 0.17 -20.85 35.58
C ARG A 644 1.13 -21.80 36.28
N VAL A 645 2.45 -21.59 36.10
CA VAL A 645 3.46 -22.45 36.75
C VAL A 645 3.38 -22.31 38.25
N LEU A 646 3.28 -21.10 38.79
CA LEU A 646 3.20 -20.86 40.25
C LEU A 646 1.87 -21.36 40.84
N ALA A 647 0.74 -21.14 40.10
CA ALA A 647 -0.57 -21.68 40.55
C ALA A 647 -0.56 -23.21 40.68
N GLN A 648 0.03 -23.92 39.71
CA GLN A 648 0.15 -25.38 39.76
C GLN A 648 1.10 -25.85 40.88
N ALA A 649 2.22 -25.13 41.07
CA ALA A 649 3.14 -25.44 42.15
C ALA A 649 2.44 -25.30 43.51
N TRP A 650 1.72 -24.19 43.73
CA TRP A 650 1.01 -23.97 45.01
C TRP A 650 -0.23 -24.86 45.20
N ALA A 651 -0.91 -25.24 44.12
CA ALA A 651 -2.00 -26.23 44.22
C ALA A 651 -1.49 -27.59 44.74
N HIS A 652 -0.24 -27.92 44.51
CA HIS A 652 0.39 -29.14 45.02
C HIS A 652 1.01 -28.96 46.41
N ILE A 653 1.82 -27.90 46.61
CA ILE A 653 2.56 -27.67 47.86
C ILE A 653 1.67 -27.27 49.01
N LYS A 654 0.76 -26.35 48.81
CA LYS A 654 -0.28 -25.84 49.71
C LYS A 654 0.18 -25.14 50.99
N THR A 655 1.27 -25.54 51.64
CA THR A 655 1.71 -24.96 52.91
C THR A 655 3.20 -24.64 52.92
N LYS A 656 3.60 -23.69 53.76
CA LYS A 656 5.00 -23.37 54.01
C LYS A 656 5.77 -24.61 54.49
N SER A 657 5.23 -25.37 55.42
CA SER A 657 5.84 -26.57 55.96
C SER A 657 6.10 -27.62 54.86
N ALA A 658 5.17 -27.79 53.93
CA ALA A 658 5.36 -28.70 52.81
C ALA A 658 6.46 -28.17 51.87
N LEU A 659 6.51 -26.84 51.62
CA LEU A 659 7.56 -26.26 50.81
C LEU A 659 8.98 -26.49 51.42
N ASP A 660 9.09 -26.34 52.72
CA ASP A 660 10.35 -26.57 53.44
C ASP A 660 10.77 -28.05 53.48
N GLY A 661 9.77 -28.94 53.53
CA GLY A 661 9.98 -30.39 53.53
C GLY A 661 10.23 -31.01 52.15
N THR A 662 9.96 -30.29 51.08
CA THR A 662 10.13 -30.79 49.70
C THR A 662 11.61 -30.74 49.29
N GLY A 663 12.13 -31.91 48.91
CA GLY A 663 13.51 -32.00 48.41
C GLY A 663 13.73 -31.25 47.08
N GLU A 664 14.98 -30.87 46.83
CA GLU A 664 15.33 -30.10 45.61
C GLU A 664 14.95 -30.81 44.31
N ASP A 665 15.18 -32.12 44.26
CA ASP A 665 14.85 -32.93 43.07
C ASP A 665 13.35 -33.06 42.86
N GLU A 666 12.59 -33.23 43.95
CA GLU A 666 11.13 -33.31 43.91
C GLU A 666 10.51 -31.97 43.49
N LEU A 667 11.00 -30.84 44.03
CA LEU A 667 10.61 -29.51 43.65
C LEU A 667 10.96 -29.23 42.18
N GLY A 668 12.15 -29.63 41.75
CA GLY A 668 12.56 -29.50 40.35
C GLY A 668 11.65 -30.26 39.37
N ALA A 669 11.29 -31.50 39.73
CA ALA A 669 10.37 -32.33 38.95
C ALA A 669 8.96 -31.74 38.87
N LEU A 670 8.45 -31.18 39.98
CA LEU A 670 7.15 -30.51 40.06
C LEU A 670 7.12 -29.29 39.12
N LEU A 671 8.12 -28.41 39.22
CA LEU A 671 8.21 -27.20 38.40
C LEU A 671 8.40 -27.52 36.92
N ALA A 672 9.16 -28.58 36.60
CA ALA A 672 9.31 -29.02 35.20
C ALA A 672 8.01 -29.49 34.59
N ARG A 673 7.19 -30.25 35.36
CA ARG A 673 5.84 -30.64 34.88
C ARG A 673 4.91 -29.46 34.73
N ALA A 674 4.90 -28.54 35.68
CA ALA A 674 4.09 -27.31 35.60
C ALA A 674 4.47 -26.44 34.39
N ALA A 675 5.78 -26.31 34.12
CA ALA A 675 6.27 -25.57 32.94
C ALA A 675 5.89 -26.27 31.62
N GLU A 676 5.97 -27.61 31.55
CA GLU A 676 5.53 -28.38 30.39
C GLU A 676 4.05 -28.17 30.07
N GLU A 677 3.18 -28.27 31.09
CA GLU A 677 1.75 -28.10 30.94
C GLU A 677 1.38 -26.65 30.54
N ALA A 678 2.04 -25.65 31.13
CA ALA A 678 1.83 -24.25 30.80
C ALA A 678 2.22 -23.96 29.33
N VAL A 679 3.38 -24.44 28.89
CA VAL A 679 3.88 -24.31 27.51
C VAL A 679 3.00 -25.08 26.54
N ALA A 680 2.60 -26.31 26.87
CA ALA A 680 1.74 -27.15 26.02
C ALA A 680 0.39 -26.49 25.74
N ARG A 681 -0.15 -25.70 26.67
CA ARG A 681 -1.40 -24.98 26.47
C ARG A 681 -1.27 -23.87 25.42
N ILE A 682 -0.26 -23.02 25.50
CA ILE A 682 -0.03 -21.97 24.49
C ILE A 682 0.31 -22.61 23.13
N ARG A 683 1.10 -23.70 23.13
CA ARG A 683 1.43 -24.42 21.90
C ARG A 683 0.21 -25.00 21.18
N ARG A 684 -0.86 -25.36 21.88
CA ARG A 684 -2.13 -25.77 21.24
C ARG A 684 -2.81 -24.60 20.51
N GLU A 685 -2.74 -23.40 21.07
CA GLU A 685 -3.34 -22.19 20.49
C GLU A 685 -2.43 -21.62 19.38
N ARG A 686 -1.10 -21.63 19.58
CA ARG A 686 -0.07 -21.09 18.66
C ARG A 686 1.08 -22.09 18.47
N PRO A 687 0.91 -23.13 17.64
CA PRO A 687 1.86 -24.26 17.53
C PRO A 687 3.28 -23.88 17.09
N THR A 688 3.42 -22.82 16.30
CA THR A 688 4.70 -22.39 15.76
C THR A 688 5.52 -21.56 16.75
N VAL A 689 4.87 -20.86 17.68
CA VAL A 689 5.50 -19.91 18.61
C VAL A 689 6.36 -20.63 19.65
N LEU A 690 5.83 -21.70 20.24
CA LEU A 690 6.52 -22.51 21.25
C LEU A 690 6.89 -23.91 20.71
N SER A 691 7.78 -23.93 19.73
CA SER A 691 8.25 -25.17 19.12
C SER A 691 9.76 -25.36 19.27
N GLY A 692 10.23 -26.61 19.17
CA GLY A 692 11.63 -26.97 19.15
C GLY A 692 12.44 -26.39 20.30
N ARG A 693 13.60 -25.85 20.01
CA ARG A 693 14.56 -25.32 21.00
C ARG A 693 14.03 -24.14 21.81
N PHE A 694 13.16 -23.32 21.22
CA PHE A 694 12.59 -22.17 21.91
C PHE A 694 11.66 -22.59 23.05
N ALA A 695 10.86 -23.60 22.86
CA ALA A 695 10.01 -24.17 23.91
C ALA A 695 10.86 -24.70 25.09
N GLU A 696 11.98 -25.37 24.81
CA GLU A 696 12.89 -25.89 25.85
C GLU A 696 13.56 -24.75 26.64
N ILE A 697 13.97 -23.68 25.96
CA ILE A 697 14.54 -22.49 26.62
C ILE A 697 13.51 -21.85 27.53
N GLU A 698 12.27 -21.71 27.06
CA GLU A 698 11.20 -21.08 27.83
C GLU A 698 10.81 -21.95 29.04
N LYS A 699 10.71 -23.26 28.92
CA LYS A 699 10.50 -24.15 30.04
C LYS A 699 11.60 -24.00 31.10
N ARG A 700 12.86 -23.98 30.70
CA ARG A 700 14.01 -23.75 31.61
C ARG A 700 13.94 -22.36 32.28
N ARG A 701 13.54 -21.33 31.55
CA ARG A 701 13.33 -19.98 32.11
C ARG A 701 12.26 -19.99 33.20
N LEU A 702 11.12 -20.62 32.91
CA LEU A 702 10.01 -20.73 33.85
C LEU A 702 10.40 -21.49 35.13
N VAL A 703 11.02 -22.65 35.00
CA VAL A 703 11.51 -23.43 36.15
C VAL A 703 12.49 -22.61 37.00
N ARG A 704 13.43 -21.94 36.39
CA ARG A 704 14.40 -21.09 37.09
C ARG A 704 13.72 -19.95 37.86
N LEU A 705 12.78 -19.23 37.21
CA LEU A 705 12.06 -18.13 37.86
C LEU A 705 11.20 -18.63 39.02
N ALA A 706 10.43 -19.70 38.82
CA ALA A 706 9.61 -20.26 39.83
C ALA A 706 10.42 -20.79 41.02
N ARG A 707 11.57 -21.46 40.77
CA ARG A 707 12.47 -21.90 41.81
C ARG A 707 12.99 -20.73 42.67
N SER A 708 13.53 -19.68 42.00
CA SER A 708 14.05 -18.50 42.70
C SER A 708 12.95 -17.80 43.52
N TRP A 709 11.71 -17.77 43.01
CA TRP A 709 10.58 -17.24 43.74
C TRP A 709 10.24 -18.09 44.99
N LEU A 710 10.20 -19.39 44.85
CA LEU A 710 9.90 -20.28 45.98
C LEU A 710 10.99 -20.23 47.07
N GLU A 711 12.25 -19.99 46.74
CA GLU A 711 13.31 -19.74 47.74
C GLU A 711 13.06 -18.44 48.53
N LEU A 712 12.52 -17.39 47.91
CA LEU A 712 12.06 -16.21 48.64
C LEU A 712 10.89 -16.54 49.61
N GLU A 713 9.95 -17.34 49.14
CA GLU A 713 8.80 -17.77 49.93
C GLU A 713 9.19 -18.59 51.18
N LYS A 714 10.31 -19.35 51.14
CA LYS A 714 10.88 -20.04 52.30
C LYS A 714 11.34 -19.11 53.42
N GLN A 715 11.56 -17.83 53.16
CA GLN A 715 11.94 -16.83 54.12
C GLN A 715 10.77 -16.26 54.93
N ARG A 716 9.52 -16.58 54.55
CA ARG A 716 8.29 -16.17 55.26
C ARG A 716 8.04 -17.01 56.51
N GLY A 717 7.23 -16.47 57.39
CA GLY A 717 6.61 -17.24 58.48
C GLY A 717 5.68 -18.35 57.94
N GLY A 718 5.12 -19.15 58.84
CA GLY A 718 4.21 -20.22 58.47
C GLY A 718 2.93 -19.68 57.78
N PHE A 719 2.50 -20.34 56.70
CA PHE A 719 1.28 -20.02 55.99
C PHE A 719 0.69 -21.23 55.26
N THR A 720 -0.58 -21.13 54.97
CA THR A 720 -1.36 -22.07 54.14
C THR A 720 -1.95 -21.32 52.96
N VAL A 721 -1.82 -21.84 51.73
CA VAL A 721 -2.44 -21.29 50.53
C VAL A 721 -3.91 -21.78 50.50
N LEU A 722 -4.85 -20.86 50.65
CA LEU A 722 -6.27 -21.13 50.67
C LEU A 722 -6.85 -21.25 49.26
N ALA A 723 -6.38 -20.41 48.34
CA ALA A 723 -6.91 -20.34 46.99
C ALA A 723 -5.81 -19.98 45.97
N THR A 724 -5.88 -20.56 44.78
CA THR A 724 -5.06 -20.20 43.63
C THR A 724 -5.94 -20.09 42.39
N GLU A 725 -5.75 -19.01 41.57
CA GLU A 725 -6.51 -18.79 40.33
C GLU A 725 -8.05 -18.86 40.54
N ASP A 726 -8.53 -18.38 41.70
CA ASP A 726 -9.90 -18.51 42.14
C ASP A 726 -10.82 -17.49 41.45
N LYS A 727 -11.82 -17.98 40.75
CA LYS A 727 -12.82 -17.16 40.07
C LYS A 727 -13.90 -16.71 41.02
N ARG A 728 -14.04 -15.40 41.15
CA ARG A 728 -15.07 -14.81 42.04
C ARG A 728 -15.88 -13.75 41.28
N ARG A 729 -17.14 -13.65 41.71
CA ARG A 729 -18.00 -12.54 41.31
C ARG A 729 -17.92 -11.46 42.38
N MET A 730 -17.65 -10.23 41.98
CA MET A 730 -17.55 -9.08 42.85
C MET A 730 -18.63 -8.06 42.52
N GLU A 731 -19.19 -7.45 43.57
CA GLU A 731 -20.16 -6.37 43.41
C GLU A 731 -19.61 -5.09 44.03
N ILE A 732 -19.58 -4.01 43.24
CA ILE A 732 -19.11 -2.70 43.69
C ILE A 732 -19.78 -1.59 42.89
N GLY A 733 -20.32 -0.56 43.58
CA GLY A 733 -20.88 0.64 42.89
C GLY A 733 -21.96 0.33 41.84
N GLY A 734 -22.73 -0.75 42.03
CA GLY A 734 -23.77 -1.21 41.10
C GLY A 734 -23.23 -2.06 39.93
N LEU A 735 -21.93 -2.34 39.88
CA LEU A 735 -21.33 -3.22 38.88
C LEU A 735 -21.18 -4.65 39.43
N SER A 736 -21.42 -5.62 38.55
CA SER A 736 -21.11 -7.02 38.79
C SER A 736 -19.93 -7.42 37.88
N LEU A 737 -18.79 -7.69 38.51
CA LEU A 737 -17.52 -7.97 37.80
C LEU A 737 -17.08 -9.41 38.08
N ASN A 738 -16.66 -10.12 37.03
CA ASN A 738 -15.98 -11.41 37.19
C ASN A 738 -14.47 -11.14 37.35
N ALA A 739 -13.90 -11.69 38.41
CA ALA A 739 -12.49 -11.54 38.68
C ALA A 739 -11.84 -12.87 39.00
N ARG A 740 -10.53 -12.93 38.92
CA ARG A 740 -9.74 -14.10 39.26
C ARG A 740 -8.59 -13.67 40.17
N LEU A 741 -8.64 -14.16 41.42
CA LEU A 741 -7.59 -13.95 42.41
C LEU A 741 -6.45 -14.92 42.11
N ASP A 742 -5.23 -14.40 42.01
CA ASP A 742 -4.06 -15.23 41.74
C ASP A 742 -3.77 -16.15 42.95
N ARG A 743 -3.76 -15.58 44.15
CA ARG A 743 -3.51 -16.36 45.40
C ARG A 743 -4.03 -15.65 46.64
N VAL A 744 -4.53 -16.45 47.57
CA VAL A 744 -4.87 -16.05 48.94
C VAL A 744 -4.18 -16.98 49.93
N ASP A 745 -3.41 -16.42 50.84
CA ASP A 745 -2.73 -17.14 51.93
C ASP A 745 -3.40 -16.84 53.29
N GLU A 746 -3.28 -17.77 54.21
CA GLU A 746 -3.60 -17.61 55.63
C GLU A 746 -2.34 -17.95 56.47
N THR A 747 -1.90 -17.03 57.29
CA THR A 747 -0.80 -17.27 58.24
C THR A 747 -1.23 -18.18 59.37
N ASP A 748 -0.29 -18.77 60.10
CA ASP A 748 -0.57 -19.70 61.21
C ASP A 748 -1.42 -19.07 62.34
N ASP A 749 -1.43 -17.74 62.42
CA ASP A 749 -2.23 -16.98 63.38
C ASP A 749 -3.60 -16.50 62.77
N GLY A 750 -3.98 -16.99 61.57
CA GLY A 750 -5.25 -16.76 60.93
C GLY A 750 -5.40 -15.46 60.18
N ARG A 751 -4.31 -14.71 59.94
CA ARG A 751 -4.34 -13.47 59.11
C ARG A 751 -4.29 -13.80 57.62
N ARG A 752 -5.16 -13.19 56.82
CA ARG A 752 -5.22 -13.42 55.37
C ARG A 752 -4.38 -12.41 54.61
N ILE A 753 -3.81 -12.87 53.51
CA ILE A 753 -2.96 -12.11 52.60
C ILE A 753 -3.47 -12.35 51.18
N VAL A 754 -3.75 -11.28 50.42
CA VAL A 754 -4.08 -11.35 49.00
C VAL A 754 -2.83 -11.04 48.17
N ILE A 755 -2.48 -11.96 47.28
CA ILE A 755 -1.25 -11.87 46.47
C ILE A 755 -1.62 -11.92 44.99
N ASP A 756 -1.01 -11.00 44.19
CA ASP A 756 -1.12 -10.95 42.74
C ASP A 756 0.27 -10.99 42.12
N TYR A 757 0.51 -11.89 41.18
CA TYR A 757 1.82 -12.05 40.53
C TYR A 757 2.09 -10.99 39.46
N LYS A 758 3.25 -10.37 39.48
CA LYS A 758 3.71 -9.43 38.46
C LYS A 758 5.08 -9.81 37.94
N THR A 759 5.21 -9.85 36.62
CA THR A 759 6.52 -10.04 35.94
C THR A 759 7.19 -8.71 35.59
N GLY A 760 6.47 -7.60 35.70
CA GLY A 760 6.95 -6.24 35.56
C GLY A 760 7.30 -5.59 36.93
N ASN A 761 7.62 -4.29 36.89
CA ASN A 761 7.82 -3.51 38.11
C ASN A 761 6.50 -3.31 38.84
N ALA A 762 6.51 -3.58 40.12
CA ALA A 762 5.38 -3.35 41.02
C ALA A 762 5.76 -2.38 42.13
N ALA A 763 4.88 -1.46 42.45
CA ALA A 763 5.09 -0.48 43.51
C ALA A 763 3.84 -0.33 44.38
N PRO A 764 3.95 -0.31 45.71
CA PRO A 764 2.79 -0.14 46.60
C PRO A 764 2.02 1.17 46.33
N GLY A 765 2.73 2.22 45.89
CA GLY A 765 2.11 3.51 45.55
C GLY A 765 1.10 3.45 44.41
N ALA A 766 1.20 2.45 43.52
CA ALA A 766 0.26 2.29 42.40
C ALA A 766 -1.18 1.90 42.87
N MET A 767 -1.32 1.37 44.09
CA MET A 767 -2.59 1.03 44.73
C MET A 767 -3.27 2.22 45.40
N LEU A 768 -2.58 3.36 45.54
CA LEU A 768 -3.01 4.47 46.41
C LEU A 768 -3.63 5.63 45.59
N GLY A 769 -4.27 6.54 46.34
CA GLY A 769 -4.92 7.74 45.82
C GLY A 769 -6.34 7.50 45.34
N ASP A 770 -6.98 8.60 44.90
CA ASP A 770 -8.40 8.59 44.49
C ASP A 770 -8.66 7.83 43.17
N ARG A 771 -7.64 7.72 42.34
CA ARG A 771 -7.65 7.01 41.04
C ARG A 771 -6.40 6.12 40.97
N PRO A 772 -6.41 4.94 41.63
CA PRO A 772 -5.25 4.05 41.66
C PRO A 772 -4.87 3.56 40.26
N ASP A 773 -3.58 3.46 39.97
CA ASP A 773 -3.09 2.91 38.71
C ASP A 773 -3.25 1.38 38.66
N GLU A 774 -3.14 0.72 39.83
CA GLU A 774 -3.32 -0.71 39.98
C GLU A 774 -4.40 -1.00 41.06
N PRO A 775 -5.69 -0.89 40.69
CA PRO A 775 -6.80 -1.05 41.63
C PRO A 775 -7.14 -2.53 41.97
N GLN A 776 -6.51 -3.49 41.33
CA GLN A 776 -6.84 -4.90 41.39
C GLN A 776 -6.81 -5.48 42.83
N LEU A 777 -5.67 -5.34 43.51
CA LEU A 777 -5.52 -5.81 44.91
C LEU A 777 -6.44 -5.07 45.87
N PRO A 778 -6.53 -3.73 45.88
CA PRO A 778 -7.53 -3.01 46.65
C PRO A 778 -8.95 -3.48 46.41
N LEU A 779 -9.32 -3.76 45.14
CA LEU A 779 -10.66 -4.23 44.80
C LEU A 779 -10.96 -5.61 45.37
N TYR A 780 -10.00 -6.53 45.30
CA TYR A 780 -10.13 -7.85 45.91
C TYR A 780 -10.33 -7.76 47.42
N LEU A 781 -9.51 -6.94 48.08
CA LEU A 781 -9.64 -6.76 49.52
C LEU A 781 -11.03 -6.21 49.92
N VAL A 782 -11.49 -5.13 49.31
CA VAL A 782 -12.76 -4.52 49.72
C VAL A 782 -14.00 -5.31 49.32
N SER A 783 -13.90 -6.19 48.30
CA SER A 783 -15.06 -6.91 47.75
C SER A 783 -15.13 -8.39 48.16
N THR A 784 -13.99 -9.07 48.33
CA THR A 784 -13.97 -10.52 48.52
C THR A 784 -13.24 -10.99 49.79
N GLU A 785 -12.26 -10.20 50.27
CA GLU A 785 -11.46 -10.53 51.46
C GLU A 785 -11.35 -9.33 52.43
N PRO A 786 -12.47 -8.85 52.98
CA PRO A 786 -12.53 -7.60 53.74
C PRO A 786 -11.67 -7.63 55.02
N ASP A 787 -11.39 -8.83 55.54
CA ASP A 787 -10.61 -9.03 56.77
C ASP A 787 -9.10 -9.29 56.47
N ALA A 788 -8.69 -9.22 55.19
CA ALA A 788 -7.27 -9.43 54.83
C ALA A 788 -6.38 -8.41 55.53
N ALA A 789 -5.27 -8.91 56.07
CA ALA A 789 -4.30 -8.13 56.81
C ALA A 789 -3.18 -7.57 55.90
N ALA A 790 -3.08 -8.04 54.70
CA ALA A 790 -2.11 -7.54 53.70
C ALA A 790 -2.58 -7.76 52.28
N VAL A 791 -2.12 -6.89 51.38
CA VAL A 791 -2.19 -7.04 49.94
C VAL A 791 -0.82 -6.80 49.33
N ALA A 792 -0.36 -7.67 48.44
CA ALA A 792 0.95 -7.54 47.85
C ALA A 792 1.04 -8.02 46.40
N PHE A 793 1.76 -7.29 45.60
CA PHE A 793 2.29 -7.79 44.33
C PHE A 793 3.49 -8.69 44.62
N ALA A 794 3.43 -9.92 44.14
CA ALA A 794 4.57 -10.84 44.11
C ALA A 794 5.34 -10.55 42.81
N GLN A 795 6.39 -9.74 42.89
CA GLN A 795 7.22 -9.37 41.73
C GLN A 795 8.16 -10.52 41.40
N VAL A 796 7.80 -11.29 40.34
CA VAL A 796 8.58 -12.45 39.88
C VAL A 796 9.43 -12.05 38.71
N ARG A 797 10.51 -11.33 38.99
CA ARG A 797 11.47 -10.82 38.01
C ARG A 797 12.88 -11.25 38.34
N ALA A 798 13.60 -11.79 37.36
CA ALA A 798 14.99 -12.22 37.56
C ALA A 798 15.86 -11.05 38.06
N GLY A 799 16.54 -11.27 39.22
CA GLY A 799 17.41 -10.28 39.85
C GLY A 799 16.71 -9.19 40.69
N ASP A 800 15.35 -9.17 40.71
CA ASP A 800 14.58 -8.21 41.53
C ASP A 800 13.25 -8.87 41.99
N MET A 801 13.37 -9.93 42.76
CA MET A 801 12.23 -10.65 43.37
C MET A 801 11.92 -10.11 44.76
N LYS A 802 10.66 -9.72 44.99
CA LYS A 802 10.21 -9.15 46.25
C LYS A 802 8.69 -9.14 46.36
N PHE A 803 8.20 -8.95 47.57
CA PHE A 803 6.80 -8.57 47.80
C PHE A 803 6.72 -7.02 47.83
N ALA A 804 5.93 -6.46 46.95
CA ALA A 804 5.66 -5.04 46.91
C ALA A 804 4.22 -4.76 47.34
N GLY A 805 3.99 -4.52 48.62
CA GLY A 805 2.64 -4.45 49.15
C GLY A 805 2.47 -3.55 50.36
N LEU A 806 1.27 -3.57 50.91
CA LEU A 806 0.88 -2.93 52.17
C LEU A 806 0.34 -3.99 53.12
N ALA A 807 0.79 -3.89 54.37
CA ALA A 807 0.36 -4.79 55.44
C ALA A 807 -0.08 -4.02 56.68
N ARG A 808 -1.00 -4.62 57.43
CA ARG A 808 -1.45 -4.08 58.71
C ARG A 808 -0.29 -4.07 59.72
N ASP A 809 0.45 -5.17 59.76
CA ASP A 809 1.54 -5.39 60.72
C ASP A 809 2.83 -5.79 59.99
N ALA A 810 4.02 -5.43 60.52
CA ALA A 810 5.30 -5.56 59.79
C ALA A 810 5.78 -7.02 59.64
N ASP A 811 5.24 -7.94 60.47
CA ASP A 811 5.64 -9.34 60.51
C ASP A 811 4.86 -10.23 59.55
N ILE A 812 3.85 -9.67 58.81
CA ILE A 812 2.97 -10.45 57.95
C ILE A 812 3.66 -10.89 56.68
N LEU A 813 4.44 -9.98 56.06
CA LEU A 813 5.03 -10.24 54.74
C LEU A 813 6.38 -9.50 54.60
N PRO A 814 7.43 -10.18 54.13
CA PRO A 814 8.71 -9.50 53.84
C PRO A 814 8.51 -8.36 52.89
N ASP A 815 9.25 -7.29 53.03
CA ASP A 815 9.28 -6.09 52.18
C ASP A 815 7.96 -5.32 52.06
N ALA A 816 6.87 -5.81 52.65
CA ALA A 816 5.61 -5.08 52.69
C ALA A 816 5.71 -3.88 53.63
N ARG A 817 5.06 -2.80 53.26
CA ARG A 817 5.09 -1.55 54.03
C ARG A 817 3.91 -1.49 55.00
N THR A 818 4.14 -1.00 56.16
CA THR A 818 3.09 -0.71 57.14
C THR A 818 2.77 0.78 57.18
N LEU A 819 1.58 1.14 57.58
CA LEU A 819 1.15 2.53 57.67
C LEU A 819 1.18 3.02 59.15
N PRO A 820 1.59 4.27 59.37
CA PRO A 820 1.93 5.30 58.40
C PRO A 820 3.34 5.14 57.79
N ASP A 821 3.48 5.40 56.51
CA ASP A 821 4.76 5.42 55.80
C ASP A 821 5.01 6.78 55.12
N GLY A 822 5.97 7.56 55.57
CA GLY A 822 6.28 8.89 55.05
C GLY A 822 6.76 8.92 53.58
N LYS A 823 7.09 7.75 52.99
CA LYS A 823 7.45 7.61 51.56
C LYS A 823 6.23 7.43 50.69
N LEU A 824 5.05 7.12 51.26
CA LEU A 824 3.79 6.89 50.53
C LEU A 824 2.87 8.10 50.71
N ARG A 825 3.09 9.16 49.96
CA ARG A 825 2.41 10.47 50.11
C ARG A 825 0.88 10.42 50.01
N GLN A 826 0.31 9.40 49.38
CA GLN A 826 -1.15 9.26 49.18
C GLN A 826 -1.76 8.19 50.09
N ALA A 827 -1.00 7.60 50.98
CA ALA A 827 -1.50 6.62 51.91
C ALA A 827 -2.24 7.27 53.10
N ALA A 828 -3.28 6.61 53.55
CA ALA A 828 -3.95 6.99 54.79
C ALA A 828 -3.06 6.73 56.03
N PRO A 829 -3.37 7.38 57.17
CA PRO A 829 -2.55 7.25 58.38
C PRO A 829 -2.56 5.85 59.03
N SER A 830 -3.52 5.04 58.72
CA SER A 830 -3.60 3.67 59.24
C SER A 830 -4.20 2.68 58.25
N TRP A 831 -3.96 1.38 58.45
CA TRP A 831 -4.53 0.31 57.62
C TRP A 831 -6.06 0.40 57.50
N ALA A 832 -6.77 0.55 58.61
CA ALA A 832 -8.22 0.62 58.59
C ALA A 832 -8.75 1.83 57.77
N GLN A 833 -8.11 2.97 57.92
CA GLN A 833 -8.42 4.17 57.15
C GLN A 833 -8.05 4.00 55.67
N GLN A 834 -7.01 3.26 55.35
CA GLN A 834 -6.63 2.97 53.99
C GLN A 834 -7.64 2.05 53.30
N VAL A 835 -8.09 1.02 53.99
CA VAL A 835 -9.15 0.11 53.47
C VAL A 835 -10.45 0.87 53.21
N GLU A 836 -10.83 1.78 54.10
CA GLU A 836 -12.01 2.63 53.89
C GLU A 836 -11.83 3.61 52.73
N ALA A 837 -10.63 4.19 52.58
CA ALA A 837 -10.30 5.05 51.45
C ALA A 837 -10.38 4.29 50.10
N TRP A 838 -9.91 3.05 50.08
CA TRP A 838 -10.04 2.20 48.88
C TRP A 838 -11.53 1.89 48.60
N ARG A 839 -12.29 1.53 49.61
CA ARG A 839 -13.72 1.23 49.47
C ARG A 839 -14.46 2.44 48.88
N ALA A 840 -14.29 3.60 49.46
CA ALA A 840 -14.90 4.83 49.00
C ALA A 840 -14.47 5.22 47.58
N GLY A 841 -13.17 5.15 47.31
CA GLY A 841 -12.59 5.50 46.00
C GLY A 841 -13.04 4.58 44.89
N LEU A 842 -12.95 3.27 45.09
CA LEU A 842 -13.34 2.25 44.11
C LEU A 842 -14.86 2.23 43.88
N THR A 843 -15.67 2.45 44.91
CA THR A 843 -17.13 2.57 44.80
C THR A 843 -17.47 3.80 43.92
N ARG A 844 -16.81 4.94 44.15
CA ARG A 844 -17.00 6.15 43.33
C ARG A 844 -16.65 5.90 41.86
N ILE A 845 -15.54 5.23 41.58
CA ILE A 845 -15.11 4.88 40.21
C ILE A 845 -16.15 3.95 39.54
N ALA A 846 -16.56 2.91 40.24
CA ALA A 846 -17.55 1.94 39.77
C ALA A 846 -18.92 2.59 39.52
N THR A 847 -19.38 3.46 40.45
CA THR A 847 -20.62 4.24 40.29
C THR A 847 -20.53 5.20 39.13
N GLY A 848 -19.38 5.86 38.92
CA GLY A 848 -19.17 6.73 37.74
C GLY A 848 -19.33 5.97 36.44
N PHE A 849 -18.70 4.79 36.33
CA PHE A 849 -18.82 3.96 35.14
C PHE A 849 -20.27 3.46 34.92
N SER A 850 -20.92 2.99 35.94
CA SER A 850 -22.31 2.49 35.86
C SER A 850 -23.30 3.63 35.54
N ALA A 851 -23.05 4.85 36.03
CA ALA A 851 -23.84 6.04 35.72
C ALA A 851 -23.58 6.61 34.34
N GLY A 852 -22.62 6.06 33.59
CA GLY A 852 -22.28 6.47 32.23
C GLY A 852 -21.29 7.64 32.13
N ASP A 853 -20.41 7.83 33.13
CA ASP A 853 -19.32 8.83 33.01
C ASP A 853 -18.38 8.42 31.87
N ALA A 854 -18.37 9.21 30.81
CA ALA A 854 -17.58 9.01 29.60
C ALA A 854 -16.70 10.24 29.27
N ARG A 855 -16.34 11.03 30.27
CA ARG A 855 -15.53 12.22 30.08
C ARG A 855 -14.11 11.83 29.60
N VAL A 856 -13.59 12.63 28.66
CA VAL A 856 -12.17 12.57 28.26
C VAL A 856 -11.37 13.30 29.35
N ASP A 857 -10.93 12.52 30.34
CA ASP A 857 -10.23 13.01 31.53
C ASP A 857 -9.07 12.09 31.91
N PRO A 858 -7.95 12.11 31.16
CA PRO A 858 -6.77 11.32 31.48
C PRO A 858 -6.19 11.75 32.82
N LYS A 859 -5.91 10.76 33.70
CA LYS A 859 -5.31 10.99 35.04
C LYS A 859 -4.02 11.81 34.98
N ARG A 860 -3.18 11.52 33.99
CA ARG A 860 -1.91 12.22 33.71
C ARG A 860 -1.68 12.27 32.22
N TYR A 861 -1.71 13.46 31.65
CA TYR A 861 -1.31 13.66 30.25
C TYR A 861 0.17 14.03 30.19
N PRO A 862 0.99 13.51 29.23
CA PRO A 862 0.63 12.56 28.17
C PRO A 862 0.73 11.07 28.58
N ASP A 863 1.21 10.74 29.79
CA ASP A 863 1.55 9.38 30.20
C ASP A 863 0.39 8.40 30.08
N THR A 864 -0.81 8.78 30.58
CA THR A 864 -2.02 7.94 30.48
C THR A 864 -2.42 7.66 29.03
N CYS A 865 -2.09 8.57 28.12
CA CYS A 865 -2.46 8.49 26.70
C CYS A 865 -1.38 7.84 25.83
N ARG A 866 -0.14 7.65 26.32
CA ARG A 866 0.98 7.15 25.52
C ARG A 866 0.67 5.88 24.75
N TYR A 867 0.07 4.91 25.41
CA TYR A 867 -0.26 3.58 24.85
C TYR A 867 -1.78 3.37 24.77
N CYS A 868 -2.56 4.43 24.57
CA CYS A 868 -3.99 4.36 24.48
C CYS A 868 -4.43 4.31 23.01
N ASP A 869 -5.08 3.20 22.60
CA ASP A 869 -5.50 2.97 21.21
C ASP A 869 -6.74 3.79 20.82
N VAL A 870 -7.50 4.29 21.81
CA VAL A 870 -8.70 5.08 21.54
C VAL A 870 -8.45 6.58 21.34
N LYS A 871 -7.18 7.02 21.22
CA LYS A 871 -6.83 8.43 20.96
C LYS A 871 -7.50 9.03 19.70
N PRO A 872 -7.56 8.32 18.56
CA PRO A 872 -8.26 8.84 17.39
C PRO A 872 -9.76 9.07 17.62
N PHE A 873 -10.33 8.31 18.55
CA PHE A 873 -11.74 8.40 18.91
C PHE A 873 -12.04 9.49 19.92
N CYS A 874 -11.23 9.62 21.01
CA CYS A 874 -11.40 10.69 22.01
C CYS A 874 -10.89 12.06 21.54
N ARG A 875 -10.02 12.11 20.52
CA ARG A 875 -9.47 13.32 19.92
C ARG A 875 -8.83 14.27 20.92
N ILE A 876 -8.21 13.75 21.98
CA ILE A 876 -7.60 14.54 23.07
C ILE A 876 -6.58 15.58 22.55
N TYR A 877 -5.84 15.26 21.49
CA TYR A 877 -4.86 16.12 20.88
C TYR A 877 -5.46 17.39 20.25
N GLU A 878 -6.73 17.38 19.87
CA GLU A 878 -7.40 18.58 19.35
C GLU A 878 -7.73 19.59 20.45
N ARG A 879 -7.96 19.12 21.67
CA ARG A 879 -8.17 19.98 22.83
C ARG A 879 -6.88 20.65 23.30
N LEU A 880 -5.74 20.01 23.07
CA LEU A 880 -4.42 20.41 23.54
C LEU A 880 -3.56 21.05 22.44
N GLY A 881 -4.01 21.00 21.16
CA GLY A 881 -3.26 21.46 20.00
C GLY A 881 -2.88 22.94 20.00
N ASN A 882 -3.51 23.76 20.84
CA ASN A 882 -3.08 25.15 21.02
C ASN A 882 -1.95 25.36 22.05
N THR A 883 -1.56 24.31 22.76
CA THR A 883 -0.51 24.41 23.81
C THR A 883 0.80 23.74 23.42
N LEU A 884 0.82 22.98 22.31
CA LEU A 884 2.05 22.29 21.85
C LEU A 884 2.87 23.12 20.85
N ASP A 885 2.26 24.15 20.23
CA ASP A 885 2.97 25.07 19.34
C ASP A 885 3.67 26.22 20.07
N GLU A 886 3.38 26.43 21.36
CA GLU A 886 4.06 27.47 22.17
C GLU A 886 5.37 27.01 22.84
N ASP A 887 5.61 25.67 22.91
CA ASP A 887 6.85 25.11 23.49
C ASP A 887 7.86 24.60 22.43
N ALA A 888 7.60 24.85 21.14
CA ALA A 888 8.44 24.43 20.02
C ALA A 888 9.15 25.59 19.29
N GLU A 889 9.28 26.80 19.94
CA GLU A 889 10.19 27.87 19.52
C GLU A 889 11.51 27.84 20.27
#